data_8911cb32af718637fefd2741b6ba4d83
#
_entry.id   8911cb32af718637fefd2741b6ba4d83
#
_cell.length_a   1.000
_cell.length_b   1.000
_cell.length_c   1.000
_cell.angle_alpha   90.00
_cell.angle_beta   90.00
_cell.angle_gamma   90.00
#
_symmetry.space_group_name_H-M   'P 1'
#
loop_
_entity.id
_entity.type
_entity.pdbx_description
1 polymer ?
#
loop_
_entity_poly.entity_id
_entity_poly.type
_entity_poly.pdbx_seq_one_letter_code
_entity_poly.pdbx_strand_id
1 'polypeptide(L)'
;MAKQFPHYRQNNTSDCGPTSLRMIAKFYGMRYSAEMLRKHCHISRCGVNMLGISEGARHIGFDTVGMKMTFEQLADEGMFPCILHWNQNHFLVCYGIEKCRNGEYKIRISDPATQRLTYTKEEFLRCWIGPNAGKDNTGVALMLEPGENFGKVEDEYRKNSRSMLSFVRYFTPYRSMIGQLLLAMLVGSMIQMVLPFLSQAMVDQGINGRNLNVITLILLAQLGFFIATLSIDYIRSWIMLHMNSRIDIQLIADFLIKLTAMPLQFFDSRMTGDILQRIGDHGRIKNFLLSNSMRIVFSLINFVVFLAILAYYNVLVMTIFIIGNTLYVVWISFFMRYRRELDIKRFNQSAQEQSKMIQLIQGMQDIKLNNCERQKRWEWERIQVKLFKIGLKGLRIGQIQQSGSVFFTQTTHIFIYYIAAKSVVEGSMTLGMMMSLTYIIGQVSAPIGEFIGFAQSFQDAKISLERLNEIHSQDDEETDIDKKLAVLPTGHEIEIKDLSFSYNGSESELALKNVSLQIPAHKVTAIVGESGCGKTTLIKLLQGFYEPTHGCIKVGETDLSDINPHVWRAATGSVMQDSFIFSDTIANNIAVNSDEADKDRMENAAHMARIDDFVKTLPLGYETIIGMEGKGVSQGQRQRILIARAIYKNPEYMFLDEATNSLDATNEAKIMENLQRFYEGRTVVISAHRLSTVRNADQIVVMNGGEIVERGNHETLIEKRGRYYELVKNQINIIEE
;
A
#
# COMPACT_ATOMS: atom_id res chain seq x y z
N MET A 1 23.91 6.05 31.38
CA MET A 1 23.62 5.15 30.25
C MET A 1 23.57 6.00 29.00
N ALA A 2 24.46 5.81 28.02
CA ALA A 2 24.41 6.54 26.76
C ALA A 2 23.08 6.25 26.07
N LYS A 3 22.31 7.29 25.73
CA LYS A 3 21.02 7.18 25.04
C LYS A 3 21.23 6.39 23.74
N GLN A 4 20.63 5.22 23.63
CA GLN A 4 20.76 4.35 22.44
C GLN A 4 20.17 5.08 21.25
N PHE A 5 20.91 5.19 20.11
CA PHE A 5 20.45 5.90 18.92
C PHE A 5 19.09 5.35 18.46
N PRO A 6 18.09 6.18 18.13
CA PRO A 6 16.79 5.71 17.70
C PRO A 6 16.90 4.92 16.38
N HIS A 7 16.11 3.87 16.25
CA HIS A 7 16.04 3.07 15.03
C HIS A 7 14.58 2.91 14.62
N TYR A 8 14.31 3.22 13.36
CA TYR A 8 13.07 2.93 12.67
C TYR A 8 13.38 2.04 11.47
N ARG A 9 12.45 1.16 11.18
CA ARG A 9 12.52 0.32 9.99
C ARG A 9 11.68 0.94 8.88
N GLN A 10 12.18 0.91 7.66
CA GLN A 10 11.43 1.35 6.49
C GLN A 10 10.25 0.40 6.21
N ASN A 11 9.13 0.98 5.79
CA ASN A 11 7.93 0.22 5.45
C ASN A 11 8.01 -0.33 4.02
N ASN A 12 8.54 0.47 3.08
CA ASN A 12 8.74 0.11 1.68
C ASN A 12 10.22 0.17 1.30
N THR A 13 10.59 -0.47 0.20
CA THR A 13 11.98 -0.48 -0.29
C THR A 13 12.48 0.91 -0.70
N SER A 14 11.58 1.82 -1.09
CA SER A 14 11.86 3.20 -1.47
C SER A 14 12.04 4.18 -0.29
N ASP A 15 11.70 3.77 0.95
CA ASP A 15 11.61 4.66 2.12
C ASP A 15 12.91 4.85 2.89
N CYS A 16 14.05 4.41 2.36
CA CYS A 16 15.32 4.45 3.10
C CYS A 16 15.72 5.88 3.52
N GLY A 17 15.57 6.88 2.64
CA GLY A 17 15.88 8.27 2.90
C GLY A 17 15.01 8.91 3.99
N PRO A 18 13.67 8.98 3.81
CA PRO A 18 12.76 9.52 4.82
C PRO A 18 12.84 8.80 6.16
N THR A 19 13.07 7.47 6.16
CA THR A 19 13.22 6.71 7.40
C THR A 19 14.53 7.07 8.11
N SER A 20 15.60 7.33 7.35
CA SER A 20 16.87 7.82 7.89
C SER A 20 16.71 9.21 8.49
N LEU A 21 16.01 10.12 7.79
CA LEU A 21 15.67 11.44 8.29
C LEU A 21 14.82 11.37 9.57
N ARG A 22 13.83 10.47 9.60
CA ARG A 22 12.97 10.20 10.77
C ARG A 22 13.78 9.76 12.00
N MET A 23 14.82 8.94 11.80
CA MET A 23 15.71 8.51 12.89
C MET A 23 16.52 9.69 13.45
N ILE A 24 17.03 10.55 12.56
CA ILE A 24 17.79 11.75 12.96
C ILE A 24 16.90 12.75 13.69
N ALA A 25 15.71 13.05 13.17
CA ALA A 25 14.75 13.93 13.82
C ALA A 25 14.40 13.45 15.24
N LYS A 26 14.21 12.14 15.41
CA LYS A 26 13.96 11.57 16.74
C LYS A 26 15.16 11.63 17.67
N PHE A 27 16.37 11.53 17.15
CA PHE A 27 17.58 11.70 17.95
C PHE A 27 17.62 13.11 18.57
N TYR A 28 17.25 14.13 17.81
CA TYR A 28 17.12 15.51 18.29
C TYR A 28 15.81 15.82 19.04
N GLY A 29 14.97 14.79 19.29
CA GLY A 29 13.80 14.90 20.17
C GLY A 29 12.45 15.04 19.48
N MET A 30 12.41 15.28 18.17
CA MET A 30 11.17 15.44 17.42
C MET A 30 10.70 14.12 16.80
N ARG A 31 9.38 13.96 16.66
CA ARG A 31 8.75 12.75 16.07
C ARG A 31 7.85 13.17 14.94
N TYR A 32 8.23 12.77 13.74
CA TYR A 32 7.43 12.96 12.52
C TYR A 32 6.88 11.64 12.00
N SER A 33 5.72 11.70 11.33
CA SER A 33 5.14 10.57 10.61
C SER A 33 6.02 10.21 9.40
N ALA A 34 5.92 8.98 8.94
CA ALA A 34 6.62 8.57 7.73
C ALA A 34 6.07 9.31 6.50
N GLU A 35 4.74 9.56 6.47
CA GLU A 35 4.04 10.20 5.37
C GLU A 35 4.46 11.64 5.15
N MET A 36 4.51 12.43 6.21
CA MET A 36 4.98 13.81 6.13
C MET A 36 6.38 13.86 5.50
N LEU A 37 7.29 13.03 5.98
CA LEU A 37 8.65 13.00 5.46
C LEU A 37 8.72 12.46 4.03
N ARG A 38 7.86 11.50 3.66
CA ARG A 38 7.76 11.01 2.28
C ARG A 38 7.31 12.09 1.30
N LYS A 39 6.29 12.87 1.67
CA LYS A 39 5.78 13.97 0.86
C LYS A 39 6.88 14.99 0.57
N HIS A 40 7.57 15.43 1.61
CA HIS A 40 8.59 16.48 1.49
C HIS A 40 9.98 15.98 1.05
N CYS A 41 10.23 14.67 1.07
CA CYS A 41 11.42 14.07 0.45
C CYS A 41 11.21 13.71 -1.03
N HIS A 42 10.03 13.98 -1.60
CA HIS A 42 9.72 13.78 -3.01
C HIS A 42 10.02 12.37 -3.53
N ILE A 43 9.44 11.35 -2.85
CA ILE A 43 9.67 9.95 -3.21
C ILE A 43 8.98 9.60 -4.53
N SER A 44 9.74 8.95 -5.42
CA SER A 44 9.24 8.32 -6.65
C SER A 44 9.18 6.79 -6.54
N ARG A 45 8.66 6.12 -7.59
CA ARG A 45 8.70 4.64 -7.71
C ARG A 45 10.13 4.08 -7.63
N CYS A 46 11.10 4.84 -8.11
CA CYS A 46 12.52 4.45 -8.10
C CYS A 46 13.23 4.72 -6.75
N GLY A 47 12.53 5.36 -5.79
CA GLY A 47 13.07 5.75 -4.50
C GLY A 47 13.23 7.27 -4.36
N VAL A 48 14.15 7.70 -3.51
CA VAL A 48 14.45 9.09 -3.22
C VAL A 48 15.90 9.40 -3.60
N ASN A 49 16.18 10.63 -4.05
CA ASN A 49 17.53 11.11 -4.26
C ASN A 49 18.04 11.91 -3.04
N MET A 50 19.34 12.21 -2.98
CA MET A 50 19.95 12.94 -1.84
C MET A 50 19.38 14.35 -1.70
N LEU A 51 19.04 15.01 -2.82
CA LEU A 51 18.47 16.35 -2.82
C LEU A 51 17.08 16.34 -2.19
N GLY A 52 16.20 15.40 -2.55
CA GLY A 52 14.88 15.26 -1.93
C GLY A 52 14.95 14.99 -0.43
N ILE A 53 15.95 14.22 0.04
CA ILE A 53 16.18 14.06 1.50
C ILE A 53 16.60 15.39 2.13
N SER A 54 17.44 16.17 1.45
CA SER A 54 17.87 17.49 1.91
C SER A 54 16.71 18.47 1.97
N GLU A 55 15.84 18.51 0.95
CA GLU A 55 14.64 19.36 0.91
C GLU A 55 13.66 18.98 2.04
N GLY A 56 13.38 17.67 2.21
CA GLY A 56 12.58 17.19 3.33
C GLY A 56 13.16 17.52 4.71
N ALA A 57 14.49 17.50 4.83
CA ALA A 57 15.17 17.88 6.08
C ALA A 57 15.05 19.38 6.34
N ARG A 58 15.22 20.24 5.31
CA ARG A 58 15.04 21.70 5.42
C ARG A 58 13.59 22.06 5.76
N HIS A 59 12.62 21.35 5.18
CA HIS A 59 11.21 21.58 5.51
C HIS A 59 10.92 21.40 7.00
N ILE A 60 11.52 20.42 7.66
CA ILE A 60 11.36 20.19 9.10
C ILE A 60 12.34 21.01 9.95
N GLY A 61 13.09 21.92 9.32
CA GLY A 61 13.94 22.91 9.98
C GLY A 61 15.38 22.48 10.26
N PHE A 62 15.93 21.51 9.51
CA PHE A 62 17.36 21.24 9.52
C PHE A 62 18.09 22.09 8.47
N ASP A 63 19.27 22.53 8.82
CA ASP A 63 20.26 22.99 7.85
C ASP A 63 21.01 21.80 7.30
N THR A 64 21.19 21.74 5.97
CA THR A 64 21.73 20.57 5.31
C THR A 64 22.84 20.92 4.33
N VAL A 65 23.91 20.11 4.35
CA VAL A 65 25.02 20.21 3.41
C VAL A 65 25.33 18.81 2.85
N GLY A 66 25.17 18.66 1.55
CA GLY A 66 25.54 17.44 0.82
C GLY A 66 26.95 17.58 0.26
N MET A 67 27.84 16.63 0.56
CA MET A 67 29.24 16.70 0.09
C MET A 67 29.83 15.33 -0.23
N LYS A 68 30.82 15.34 -1.13
CA LYS A 68 31.71 14.21 -1.36
C LYS A 68 32.95 14.37 -0.48
N MET A 69 33.28 13.33 0.27
CA MET A 69 34.40 13.38 1.22
C MET A 69 35.12 12.04 1.31
N THR A 70 36.37 12.08 1.75
CA THR A 70 37.14 10.88 2.08
C THR A 70 36.75 10.34 3.45
N PHE A 71 37.19 9.12 3.75
CA PHE A 71 36.95 8.52 5.07
C PHE A 71 37.59 9.32 6.21
N GLU A 72 38.77 9.84 5.99
CA GLU A 72 39.49 10.65 6.96
C GLU A 72 38.73 11.93 7.25
N GLN A 73 38.26 12.63 6.23
CA GLN A 73 37.39 13.83 6.38
C GLN A 73 36.10 13.50 7.14
N LEU A 74 35.44 12.36 6.80
CA LEU A 74 34.24 11.94 7.51
C LEU A 74 34.52 11.62 8.98
N ALA A 75 35.68 11.04 9.30
CA ALA A 75 36.02 10.67 10.67
C ALA A 75 36.44 11.86 11.54
N ASP A 76 37.14 12.86 10.95
CA ASP A 76 37.70 14.00 11.67
C ASP A 76 36.77 15.22 11.67
N GLU A 77 36.05 15.47 10.57
CA GLU A 77 35.22 16.68 10.36
C GLU A 77 33.71 16.35 10.28
N GLY A 78 33.34 15.06 10.24
CA GLY A 78 31.94 14.65 10.06
C GLY A 78 31.03 15.02 11.23
N MET A 79 29.90 15.68 10.92
CA MET A 79 28.84 15.90 11.88
C MET A 79 27.95 14.67 12.02
N PHE A 80 27.85 14.10 13.20
CA PHE A 80 27.03 12.92 13.47
C PHE A 80 25.78 13.28 14.31
N PRO A 81 24.61 12.71 13.97
CA PRO A 81 24.32 11.73 12.92
C PRO A 81 24.20 12.34 11.52
N CYS A 82 24.72 11.64 10.49
CA CYS A 82 24.61 12.03 9.10
C CYS A 82 24.00 10.90 8.23
N ILE A 83 23.49 11.24 7.05
CA ILE A 83 22.96 10.26 6.09
C ILE A 83 24.01 9.97 5.03
N LEU A 84 24.27 8.69 4.78
CA LEU A 84 25.23 8.22 3.80
C LEU A 84 24.53 7.54 2.63
N HIS A 85 25.05 7.77 1.41
CA HIS A 85 24.65 7.04 0.21
C HIS A 85 25.39 5.71 0.16
N TRP A 86 24.68 4.62 0.25
CA TRP A 86 25.22 3.26 0.48
C TRP A 86 24.97 2.35 -0.71
N ASN A 87 26.00 1.60 -1.15
CA ASN A 87 25.90 0.71 -2.31
C ASN A 87 25.26 1.35 -3.56
N GLN A 88 25.35 2.66 -3.71
CA GLN A 88 24.80 3.46 -4.83
C GLN A 88 23.28 3.39 -5.02
N ASN A 89 22.54 2.75 -4.13
CA ASN A 89 21.09 2.56 -4.23
C ASN A 89 20.35 2.59 -2.91
N HIS A 90 21.00 2.94 -1.81
CA HIS A 90 20.43 2.90 -0.48
C HIS A 90 20.89 4.09 0.38
N PHE A 91 20.09 4.50 1.36
CA PHE A 91 20.43 5.53 2.34
C PHE A 91 20.35 4.96 3.74
N LEU A 92 21.32 5.31 4.58
CA LEU A 92 21.37 4.90 5.98
C LEU A 92 22.01 5.99 6.84
N VAL A 93 21.88 5.87 8.16
CA VAL A 93 22.42 6.85 9.12
C VAL A 93 23.72 6.34 9.73
N CYS A 94 24.78 7.11 9.58
CA CYS A 94 25.97 6.98 10.41
C CYS A 94 25.82 7.89 11.66
N TYR A 95 25.87 7.29 12.85
CA TYR A 95 25.68 8.03 14.10
C TYR A 95 26.94 8.11 14.98
N GLY A 96 28.07 7.64 14.47
CA GLY A 96 29.36 7.80 15.15
C GLY A 96 30.47 6.93 14.58
N ILE A 97 31.69 7.45 14.62
CA ILE A 97 32.94 6.77 14.28
C ILE A 97 33.84 6.85 15.51
N GLU A 98 34.28 5.70 16.00
CA GLU A 98 35.16 5.61 17.17
C GLU A 98 36.48 4.97 16.76
N LYS A 99 37.60 5.61 17.08
CA LYS A 99 38.94 5.04 16.95
C LYS A 99 39.28 4.24 18.19
N CYS A 100 39.43 2.93 18.04
CA CYS A 100 39.82 2.04 19.13
C CYS A 100 41.31 2.22 19.53
N ARG A 101 41.66 1.78 20.74
CA ARG A 101 43.05 1.82 21.23
C ARG A 101 44.03 1.05 20.34
N ASN A 102 43.55 0.09 19.56
CA ASN A 102 44.31 -0.73 18.61
C ASN A 102 44.50 -0.03 17.26
N GLY A 103 44.11 1.22 17.07
CA GLY A 103 44.16 1.93 15.80
C GLY A 103 43.06 1.56 14.80
N GLU A 104 42.20 0.59 15.11
CA GLU A 104 41.04 0.22 14.32
C GLU A 104 39.87 1.18 14.53
N TYR A 105 39.07 1.40 13.45
CA TYR A 105 37.85 2.21 13.54
C TYR A 105 36.62 1.33 13.70
N LYS A 106 35.72 1.73 14.60
CA LYS A 106 34.38 1.18 14.75
C LYS A 106 33.35 2.20 14.25
N ILE A 107 32.70 1.88 13.14
CA ILE A 107 31.72 2.76 12.51
C ILE A 107 30.33 2.26 12.86
N ARG A 108 29.54 3.11 13.55
CA ARG A 108 28.20 2.79 14.03
C ARG A 108 27.15 3.29 13.03
N ILE A 109 26.37 2.37 12.50
CA ILE A 109 25.36 2.62 11.47
C ILE A 109 23.99 2.17 11.95
N SER A 110 22.96 2.94 11.61
CA SER A 110 21.56 2.55 11.71
C SER A 110 20.98 2.43 10.31
N ASP A 111 20.82 1.20 9.85
CA ASP A 111 20.29 0.90 8.51
C ASP A 111 18.76 0.71 8.59
N PRO A 112 17.97 1.57 7.92
CA PRO A 112 16.49 1.46 7.92
C PRO A 112 15.96 0.16 7.33
N ALA A 113 16.73 -0.52 6.48
CA ALA A 113 16.33 -1.81 5.92
C ALA A 113 16.53 -2.98 6.89
N THR A 114 17.50 -2.87 7.82
CA THR A 114 17.90 -4.00 8.68
C THR A 114 17.85 -3.66 10.16
N GLN A 115 18.95 -3.17 10.71
CA GLN A 115 19.12 -2.89 12.14
C GLN A 115 20.31 -1.95 12.37
N ARG A 116 20.67 -1.74 13.64
CA ARG A 116 21.93 -1.09 13.98
C ARG A 116 23.09 -2.07 13.79
N LEU A 117 24.09 -1.64 13.07
CA LEU A 117 25.28 -2.43 12.69
C LEU A 117 26.54 -1.67 13.07
N THR A 118 27.62 -2.40 13.28
CA THR A 118 28.95 -1.83 13.45
C THR A 118 29.85 -2.44 12.38
N TYR A 119 30.52 -1.59 11.64
CA TYR A 119 31.43 -1.97 10.55
C TYR A 119 32.87 -1.67 10.91
N THR A 120 33.78 -2.48 10.35
CA THR A 120 35.21 -2.14 10.28
C THR A 120 35.44 -1.10 9.17
N LYS A 121 36.62 -0.44 9.14
CA LYS A 121 36.95 0.54 8.10
C LYS A 121 36.89 -0.07 6.68
N GLU A 122 37.41 -1.28 6.51
CA GLU A 122 37.45 -1.94 5.21
C GLU A 122 36.04 -2.29 4.69
N GLU A 123 35.19 -2.88 5.54
CA GLU A 123 33.82 -3.21 5.18
C GLU A 123 33.01 -1.96 4.85
N PHE A 124 33.22 -0.88 5.62
CA PHE A 124 32.56 0.39 5.41
C PHE A 124 32.92 1.02 4.07
N LEU A 125 34.23 1.13 3.76
CA LEU A 125 34.72 1.71 2.50
C LEU A 125 34.19 0.96 1.29
N ARG A 126 34.19 -0.37 1.36
CA ARG A 126 33.69 -1.22 0.27
C ARG A 126 32.23 -0.92 -0.09
N CYS A 127 31.40 -0.59 0.89
CA CYS A 127 29.97 -0.33 0.67
C CYS A 127 29.68 1.16 0.44
N TRP A 128 30.40 2.08 1.07
CA TRP A 128 30.16 3.51 0.95
C TRP A 128 30.74 4.12 -0.32
N ILE A 129 31.95 3.73 -0.71
CA ILE A 129 32.63 4.21 -1.91
C ILE A 129 32.23 3.37 -3.14
N GLY A 130 32.04 2.04 -2.95
CA GLY A 130 31.66 1.07 -3.99
C GLY A 130 32.81 0.62 -4.87
N PRO A 131 32.61 -0.40 -5.76
CA PRO A 131 33.65 -0.98 -6.60
C PRO A 131 34.13 -0.07 -7.74
N ASN A 132 33.39 0.96 -8.11
CA ASN A 132 33.71 1.93 -9.15
C ASN A 132 34.21 3.26 -8.57
N ALA A 133 34.87 3.21 -7.41
CA ALA A 133 35.55 4.37 -6.86
C ALA A 133 36.48 4.98 -7.90
N GLY A 134 36.15 6.20 -8.36
CA GLY A 134 37.05 6.98 -9.18
C GLY A 134 38.38 7.21 -8.43
N LYS A 135 39.40 7.81 -9.08
CA LYS A 135 40.73 8.05 -8.52
C LYS A 135 40.72 8.72 -7.11
N ASP A 136 39.59 9.30 -6.66
CA ASP A 136 39.55 10.19 -5.49
C ASP A 136 39.11 9.51 -4.20
N ASN A 137 38.73 8.23 -4.19
CA ASN A 137 38.33 7.46 -2.98
C ASN A 137 37.32 8.18 -2.08
N THR A 138 36.32 8.88 -2.67
CA THR A 138 35.33 9.68 -1.96
C THR A 138 33.94 9.03 -1.94
N GLY A 139 33.23 9.11 -0.83
CA GLY A 139 31.84 8.75 -0.68
C GLY A 139 30.94 9.99 -0.51
N VAL A 140 29.62 9.80 -0.67
CA VAL A 140 28.64 10.89 -0.54
C VAL A 140 27.99 10.84 0.84
N ALA A 141 27.94 12.00 1.50
CA ALA A 141 27.30 12.19 2.79
C ALA A 141 26.41 13.44 2.80
N LEU A 142 25.29 13.39 3.52
CA LEU A 142 24.44 14.52 3.84
C LEU A 142 24.57 14.80 5.33
N MET A 143 25.13 15.96 5.67
CA MET A 143 25.24 16.47 7.02
C MET A 143 23.96 17.22 7.37
N LEU A 144 23.48 17.07 8.60
CA LEU A 144 22.25 17.69 9.10
C LEU A 144 22.50 18.31 10.46
N GLU A 145 22.15 19.58 10.62
CA GLU A 145 22.20 20.28 11.89
C GLU A 145 20.83 20.93 12.16
N PRO A 146 20.30 20.86 13.40
CA PRO A 146 19.05 21.53 13.72
C PRO A 146 19.18 23.04 13.58
N GLY A 147 18.42 23.64 12.66
CA GLY A 147 18.32 25.08 12.49
C GLY A 147 17.32 25.73 13.46
N GLU A 148 17.15 27.05 13.37
CA GLU A 148 16.25 27.84 14.25
C GLU A 148 14.77 27.44 14.13
N ASN A 149 14.38 26.85 13.02
CA ASN A 149 13.00 26.41 12.73
C ASN A 149 12.75 24.94 13.07
N PHE A 150 13.74 24.21 13.56
CA PHE A 150 13.57 22.80 13.88
C PHE A 150 12.52 22.59 14.99
N GLY A 151 11.55 21.73 14.70
CA GLY A 151 10.46 21.38 15.61
C GLY A 151 9.28 22.34 15.65
N LYS A 152 9.25 23.41 14.82
CA LYS A 152 8.12 24.33 14.71
C LYS A 152 7.03 23.81 13.75
N VAL A 153 7.38 22.89 12.85
CA VAL A 153 6.44 22.32 11.87
C VAL A 153 5.59 21.25 12.52
N GLU A 154 4.27 21.42 12.48
CA GLU A 154 3.31 20.43 12.99
C GLU A 154 3.17 19.26 12.01
N ASP A 155 3.04 18.06 12.55
CA ASP A 155 2.76 16.84 11.77
C ASP A 155 1.25 16.63 11.63
N GLU A 156 0.69 17.14 10.54
CA GLU A 156 -0.74 17.05 10.21
C GLU A 156 -1.23 15.60 10.08
N TYR A 157 -0.40 14.72 9.55
CA TYR A 157 -0.74 13.29 9.34
C TYR A 157 -0.89 12.52 10.64
N ARG A 158 -0.29 13.01 11.72
CA ARG A 158 -0.43 12.38 13.05
C ARG A 158 -1.81 12.60 13.66
N LYS A 159 -2.49 13.72 13.32
CA LYS A 159 -3.85 14.04 13.81
C LYS A 159 -4.90 13.14 13.15
N ASN A 160 -4.69 12.70 11.91
CA ASN A 160 -5.66 11.96 11.11
C ASN A 160 -5.51 10.43 11.20
N SER A 161 -4.59 9.88 11.99
CA SER A 161 -4.39 8.45 12.08
C SER A 161 -5.55 7.74 12.78
N ARG A 162 -6.15 6.75 12.12
CA ARG A 162 -7.18 5.88 12.71
C ARG A 162 -6.60 5.04 13.84
N SER A 163 -7.27 5.00 14.98
CA SER A 163 -6.94 4.10 16.08
C SER A 163 -7.57 2.72 15.85
N MET A 164 -7.02 1.67 16.49
CA MET A 164 -7.65 0.34 16.52
C MET A 164 -9.10 0.41 17.04
N LEU A 165 -9.40 1.35 17.94
CA LEU A 165 -10.74 1.56 18.46
C LEU A 165 -11.74 2.07 17.42
N SER A 166 -11.30 2.75 16.37
CA SER A 166 -12.19 3.21 15.30
C SER A 166 -12.85 2.05 14.54
N PHE A 167 -12.20 0.88 14.50
CA PHE A 167 -12.76 -0.32 13.89
C PHE A 167 -13.91 -0.94 14.70
N VAL A 168 -14.06 -0.58 15.99
CA VAL A 168 -15.21 -1.02 16.80
C VAL A 168 -16.52 -0.50 16.20
N ARG A 169 -16.49 0.58 15.45
CA ARG A 169 -17.67 1.11 14.73
C ARG A 169 -18.30 0.07 13.78
N TYR A 170 -17.51 -0.80 13.17
CA TYR A 170 -18.03 -1.85 12.29
C TYR A 170 -18.83 -2.93 13.01
N PHE A 171 -18.74 -3.01 14.35
CA PHE A 171 -19.48 -3.95 15.17
C PHE A 171 -20.85 -3.40 15.63
N THR A 172 -21.02 -2.08 15.64
CA THR A 172 -22.24 -1.45 16.17
C THR A 172 -23.52 -1.91 15.48
N PRO A 173 -23.59 -2.16 14.16
CA PRO A 173 -24.77 -2.69 13.51
C PRO A 173 -25.12 -4.13 13.95
N TYR A 174 -24.12 -4.88 14.44
CA TYR A 174 -24.25 -6.31 14.79
C TYR A 174 -24.37 -6.56 16.29
N ARG A 175 -24.69 -5.53 17.10
CA ARG A 175 -24.80 -5.63 18.57
C ARG A 175 -25.70 -6.77 19.06
N SER A 176 -26.81 -7.05 18.35
CA SER A 176 -27.70 -8.16 18.68
C SER A 176 -27.03 -9.52 18.46
N MET A 177 -26.31 -9.71 17.35
CA MET A 177 -25.57 -10.94 17.07
C MET A 177 -24.40 -11.13 18.04
N ILE A 178 -23.74 -10.06 18.45
CA ILE A 178 -22.69 -10.09 19.47
C ILE A 178 -23.30 -10.51 20.82
N GLY A 179 -24.47 -9.98 21.17
CA GLY A 179 -25.20 -10.40 22.38
C GLY A 179 -25.56 -11.89 22.36
N GLN A 180 -26.06 -12.41 21.24
CA GLN A 180 -26.34 -13.84 21.05
C GLN A 180 -25.06 -14.69 21.17
N LEU A 181 -23.95 -14.23 20.59
CA LEU A 181 -22.65 -14.89 20.64
C LEU A 181 -22.12 -14.93 22.07
N LEU A 182 -22.20 -13.84 22.82
CA LEU A 182 -21.81 -13.79 24.22
C LEU A 182 -22.69 -14.69 25.08
N LEU A 183 -24.00 -14.74 24.85
CA LEU A 183 -24.91 -15.66 25.52
C LEU A 183 -24.54 -17.12 25.24
N ALA A 184 -24.30 -17.47 23.97
CA ALA A 184 -23.88 -18.81 23.57
C ALA A 184 -22.53 -19.22 24.24
N MET A 185 -21.60 -18.28 24.32
CA MET A 185 -20.32 -18.48 25.02
C MET A 185 -20.52 -18.72 26.53
N LEU A 186 -21.39 -17.95 27.15
CA LEU A 186 -21.69 -18.07 28.59
C LEU A 186 -22.36 -19.43 28.91
N VAL A 187 -23.35 -19.84 28.10
CA VAL A 187 -23.99 -21.16 28.26
C VAL A 187 -22.98 -22.30 28.02
N GLY A 188 -22.14 -22.16 26.97
CA GLY A 188 -21.06 -23.12 26.73
C GLY A 188 -20.07 -23.25 27.91
N SER A 189 -19.69 -22.10 28.52
CA SER A 189 -18.85 -22.11 29.74
C SER A 189 -19.51 -22.79 30.92
N MET A 190 -20.82 -22.54 31.12
CA MET A 190 -21.57 -23.20 32.19
C MET A 190 -21.60 -24.74 32.04
N ILE A 191 -21.79 -25.22 30.79
CA ILE A 191 -21.76 -26.66 30.50
C ILE A 191 -20.35 -27.21 30.77
N GLN A 192 -19.30 -26.56 30.32
CA GLN A 192 -17.94 -26.99 30.54
C GLN A 192 -17.56 -27.03 32.03
N MET A 193 -18.12 -26.11 32.83
CA MET A 193 -17.91 -26.09 34.29
C MET A 193 -18.51 -27.33 35.00
N VAL A 194 -19.59 -27.90 34.50
CA VAL A 194 -20.25 -29.06 35.09
C VAL A 194 -19.49 -30.36 34.81
N LEU A 195 -18.83 -30.49 33.68
CA LEU A 195 -18.16 -31.74 33.25
C LEU A 195 -17.11 -32.31 34.23
N PRO A 196 -16.25 -31.50 34.89
CA PRO A 196 -15.32 -32.01 35.89
C PRO A 196 -16.02 -32.67 37.08
N PHE A 197 -17.13 -32.09 37.56
CA PHE A 197 -17.90 -32.61 38.68
C PHE A 197 -18.62 -33.90 38.31
N LEU A 198 -19.11 -34.04 37.07
CA LEU A 198 -19.65 -35.31 36.58
C LEU A 198 -18.58 -36.41 36.51
N SER A 199 -17.36 -36.06 36.09
CA SER A 199 -16.25 -36.97 36.05
C SER A 199 -15.85 -37.42 37.47
N GLN A 200 -15.87 -36.52 38.44
CA GLN A 200 -15.68 -36.85 39.85
C GLN A 200 -16.76 -37.80 40.38
N ALA A 201 -18.04 -37.43 40.16
CA ALA A 201 -19.18 -38.23 40.62
C ALA A 201 -19.22 -39.64 40.01
N MET A 202 -18.76 -39.74 38.73
CA MET A 202 -18.66 -41.05 38.07
C MET A 202 -17.72 -42.00 38.81
N VAL A 203 -16.59 -41.47 39.30
CA VAL A 203 -15.62 -42.30 40.04
C VAL A 203 -16.06 -42.52 41.48
N ASP A 204 -16.41 -41.47 42.22
CA ASP A 204 -16.66 -41.53 43.64
C ASP A 204 -17.99 -42.23 43.97
N GLN A 205 -19.09 -41.90 43.27
CA GLN A 205 -20.42 -42.42 43.50
C GLN A 205 -20.75 -43.63 42.61
N GLY A 206 -20.23 -43.64 41.38
CA GLY A 206 -20.48 -44.71 40.42
C GLY A 206 -19.60 -45.92 40.66
N ILE A 207 -18.28 -45.78 40.51
CA ILE A 207 -17.31 -46.85 40.55
C ILE A 207 -17.09 -47.31 42.01
N ASN A 208 -16.69 -46.39 42.90
CA ASN A 208 -16.43 -46.71 44.30
C ASN A 208 -17.72 -47.12 45.02
N GLY A 209 -18.87 -46.51 44.68
CA GLY A 209 -20.20 -46.90 45.19
C GLY A 209 -20.79 -48.15 44.54
N ARG A 210 -20.13 -48.75 43.53
CA ARG A 210 -20.62 -49.93 42.76
C ARG A 210 -22.05 -49.77 42.24
N ASN A 211 -22.42 -48.55 41.84
CA ASN A 211 -23.78 -48.20 41.41
C ASN A 211 -23.88 -47.95 39.91
N LEU A 212 -24.30 -48.97 39.15
CA LEU A 212 -24.44 -48.89 37.68
C LEU A 212 -25.49 -47.87 37.24
N ASN A 213 -26.52 -47.64 38.03
CA ASN A 213 -27.57 -46.64 37.65
C ASN A 213 -27.02 -45.24 37.66
N VAL A 214 -26.13 -44.91 38.60
CA VAL A 214 -25.44 -43.60 38.64
C VAL A 214 -24.52 -43.45 37.44
N ILE A 215 -23.75 -44.51 37.09
CA ILE A 215 -22.89 -44.48 35.91
C ILE A 215 -23.70 -44.22 34.61
N THR A 216 -24.84 -44.94 34.47
CA THR A 216 -25.73 -44.77 33.31
C THR A 216 -26.33 -43.37 33.26
N LEU A 217 -26.74 -42.81 34.40
CA LEU A 217 -27.29 -41.45 34.48
C LEU A 217 -26.22 -40.41 34.06
N ILE A 218 -24.99 -40.57 34.56
CA ILE A 218 -23.89 -39.66 34.22
C ILE A 218 -23.52 -39.79 32.73
N LEU A 219 -23.54 -40.99 32.16
CA LEU A 219 -23.34 -41.18 30.71
C LEU A 219 -24.36 -40.42 29.89
N LEU A 220 -25.65 -40.53 30.22
CA LEU A 220 -26.72 -39.79 29.53
C LEU A 220 -26.58 -38.29 29.70
N ALA A 221 -26.21 -37.81 30.88
CA ALA A 221 -25.95 -36.40 31.14
C ALA A 221 -24.75 -35.89 30.31
N GLN A 222 -23.64 -36.62 30.29
CA GLN A 222 -22.47 -36.24 29.47
C GLN A 222 -22.79 -36.25 27.98
N LEU A 223 -23.56 -37.21 27.48
CA LEU A 223 -24.00 -37.26 26.08
C LEU A 223 -24.91 -36.07 25.75
N GLY A 224 -25.84 -35.70 26.64
CA GLY A 224 -26.69 -34.54 26.51
C GLY A 224 -25.88 -33.25 26.46
N PHE A 225 -24.91 -33.06 27.36
CA PHE A 225 -24.04 -31.87 27.35
C PHE A 225 -23.11 -31.85 26.13
N PHE A 226 -22.66 -32.98 25.64
CA PHE A 226 -21.88 -33.04 24.38
C PHE A 226 -22.71 -32.56 23.19
N ILE A 227 -23.95 -33.04 23.04
CA ILE A 227 -24.87 -32.59 21.98
C ILE A 227 -25.16 -31.09 22.11
N ALA A 228 -25.42 -30.62 23.35
CA ALA A 228 -25.65 -29.20 23.61
C ALA A 228 -24.42 -28.35 23.22
N THR A 229 -23.21 -28.79 23.56
CA THR A 229 -21.98 -28.09 23.19
C THR A 229 -21.78 -28.05 21.67
N LEU A 230 -22.02 -29.16 20.98
CA LEU A 230 -21.98 -29.20 19.51
C LEU A 230 -22.98 -28.24 18.89
N SER A 231 -24.20 -28.17 19.42
CA SER A 231 -25.23 -27.27 18.94
C SER A 231 -24.86 -25.81 19.15
N ILE A 232 -24.29 -25.46 20.31
CA ILE A 232 -23.78 -24.13 20.62
C ILE A 232 -22.63 -23.75 19.70
N ASP A 233 -21.68 -24.63 19.44
CA ASP A 233 -20.55 -24.41 18.57
C ASP A 233 -20.99 -24.23 17.12
N TYR A 234 -22.00 -24.97 16.67
CA TYR A 234 -22.60 -24.80 15.35
C TYR A 234 -23.27 -23.42 15.20
N ILE A 235 -24.11 -23.03 16.17
CA ILE A 235 -24.76 -21.71 16.16
C ILE A 235 -23.72 -20.58 16.19
N ARG A 236 -22.72 -20.71 17.07
CA ARG A 236 -21.63 -19.74 17.17
C ARG A 236 -20.88 -19.59 15.85
N SER A 237 -20.53 -20.71 15.21
CA SER A 237 -19.82 -20.71 13.93
C SER A 237 -20.65 -20.05 12.82
N TRP A 238 -21.95 -20.29 12.79
CA TRP A 238 -22.87 -19.68 11.84
C TRP A 238 -22.99 -18.16 12.02
N ILE A 239 -23.17 -17.70 13.26
CA ILE A 239 -23.22 -16.25 13.58
C ILE A 239 -21.89 -15.59 13.20
N MET A 240 -20.77 -16.20 13.56
CA MET A 240 -19.42 -15.70 13.25
C MET A 240 -19.20 -15.61 11.74
N LEU A 241 -19.58 -16.63 10.97
CA LEU A 241 -19.43 -16.63 9.52
C LEU A 241 -20.22 -15.48 8.89
N HIS A 242 -21.49 -15.32 9.29
CA HIS A 242 -22.35 -14.27 8.76
C HIS A 242 -21.84 -12.87 9.06
N MET A 243 -21.42 -12.63 10.30
CA MET A 243 -20.84 -11.36 10.74
C MET A 243 -19.51 -11.06 10.04
N ASN A 244 -18.62 -12.08 9.96
CA ASN A 244 -17.32 -11.96 9.31
C ASN A 244 -17.45 -11.55 7.83
N SER A 245 -18.34 -12.22 7.09
CA SER A 245 -18.51 -11.95 5.65
C SER A 245 -19.02 -10.53 5.39
N ARG A 246 -19.98 -10.05 6.18
CA ARG A 246 -20.52 -8.69 6.00
C ARG A 246 -19.54 -7.60 6.39
N ILE A 247 -18.83 -7.77 7.50
CA ILE A 247 -17.81 -6.81 7.93
C ILE A 247 -16.63 -6.79 6.94
N ASP A 248 -16.27 -7.93 6.36
CA ASP A 248 -15.22 -8.02 5.35
C ASP A 248 -15.56 -7.21 4.09
N ILE A 249 -16.77 -7.41 3.57
CA ILE A 249 -17.26 -6.65 2.41
C ILE A 249 -17.24 -5.15 2.71
N GLN A 250 -17.73 -4.74 3.88
CA GLN A 250 -17.78 -3.33 4.27
C GLN A 250 -16.38 -2.72 4.43
N LEU A 251 -15.43 -3.44 5.06
CA LEU A 251 -14.05 -2.98 5.22
C LEU A 251 -13.34 -2.80 3.88
N ILE A 252 -13.53 -3.76 2.96
CA ILE A 252 -12.93 -3.69 1.63
C ILE A 252 -13.60 -2.58 0.81
N ALA A 253 -14.92 -2.44 0.89
CA ALA A 253 -15.65 -1.37 0.20
C ALA A 253 -15.18 0.02 0.66
N ASP A 254 -15.10 0.26 1.98
CA ASP A 254 -14.62 1.54 2.54
C ASP A 254 -13.17 1.83 2.12
N PHE A 255 -12.34 0.79 2.01
CA PHE A 255 -10.97 0.93 1.51
C PHE A 255 -10.94 1.30 0.03
N LEU A 256 -11.77 0.64 -0.80
CA LEU A 256 -11.84 0.94 -2.24
C LEU A 256 -12.41 2.34 -2.49
N ILE A 257 -13.42 2.77 -1.71
CA ILE A 257 -13.95 4.14 -1.76
C ILE A 257 -12.81 5.13 -1.45
N LYS A 258 -12.05 4.89 -0.37
CA LYS A 258 -10.91 5.75 -0.04
C LYS A 258 -9.84 5.72 -1.13
N LEU A 259 -9.55 4.54 -1.70
CA LEU A 259 -8.54 4.39 -2.75
C LEU A 259 -8.95 5.15 -4.03
N THR A 260 -10.23 5.09 -4.43
CA THR A 260 -10.73 5.81 -5.61
C THR A 260 -10.79 7.32 -5.40
N ALA A 261 -10.83 7.79 -4.16
CA ALA A 261 -10.76 9.21 -3.81
C ALA A 261 -9.32 9.76 -3.75
N MET A 262 -8.29 8.92 -3.93
CA MET A 262 -6.89 9.37 -3.91
C MET A 262 -6.49 10.09 -5.21
N PRO A 263 -5.63 11.12 -5.14
CA PRO A 263 -5.11 11.80 -6.32
C PRO A 263 -4.25 10.86 -7.18
N LEU A 264 -4.19 11.14 -8.49
CA LEU A 264 -3.43 10.31 -9.44
C LEU A 264 -1.94 10.19 -9.07
N GLN A 265 -1.37 11.23 -8.49
CA GLN A 265 0.02 11.24 -7.99
C GLN A 265 0.31 10.11 -6.99
N PHE A 266 -0.68 9.70 -6.20
CA PHE A 266 -0.56 8.57 -5.28
C PHE A 266 -0.27 7.27 -6.04
N PHE A 267 -0.99 7.01 -7.14
CA PHE A 267 -0.82 5.81 -7.97
C PHE A 267 0.50 5.83 -8.75
N ASP A 268 0.92 7.00 -9.20
CA ASP A 268 2.19 7.17 -9.92
C ASP A 268 3.42 6.96 -9.03
N SER A 269 3.29 7.23 -7.74
CA SER A 269 4.38 7.07 -6.77
C SER A 269 4.51 5.66 -6.20
N ARG A 270 3.52 4.76 -6.43
CA ARG A 270 3.47 3.42 -5.80
C ARG A 270 3.39 2.28 -6.82
N MET A 271 3.91 1.12 -6.42
CA MET A 271 3.78 -0.10 -7.21
C MET A 271 2.40 -0.74 -6.99
N THR A 272 1.80 -1.27 -8.04
CA THR A 272 0.51 -1.99 -7.97
C THR A 272 0.52 -3.12 -6.93
N GLY A 273 1.62 -3.87 -6.83
CA GLY A 273 1.78 -4.94 -5.85
C GLY A 273 1.72 -4.47 -4.39
N ASP A 274 2.18 -3.23 -4.11
CA ASP A 274 2.12 -2.61 -2.79
C ASP A 274 0.66 -2.31 -2.39
N ILE A 275 -0.13 -1.82 -3.33
CA ILE A 275 -1.57 -1.53 -3.12
C ILE A 275 -2.35 -2.84 -2.88
N LEU A 276 -2.11 -3.87 -3.71
CA LEU A 276 -2.75 -5.19 -3.55
C LEU A 276 -2.42 -5.83 -2.20
N GLN A 277 -1.20 -5.66 -1.72
CA GLN A 277 -0.79 -6.19 -0.42
C GLN A 277 -1.53 -5.52 0.75
N ARG A 278 -1.90 -4.24 0.62
CA ARG A 278 -2.68 -3.50 1.63
C ARG A 278 -4.11 -4.02 1.73
N ILE A 279 -4.68 -4.54 0.65
CA ILE A 279 -5.96 -5.28 0.71
C ILE A 279 -5.82 -6.51 1.63
N GLY A 280 -4.69 -7.22 1.54
CA GLY A 280 -4.36 -8.32 2.44
C GLY A 280 -4.22 -7.92 3.92
N ASP A 281 -3.76 -6.69 4.20
CA ASP A 281 -3.64 -6.16 5.56
C ASP A 281 -5.02 -5.99 6.25
N HIS A 282 -6.09 -5.70 5.50
CA HIS A 282 -7.47 -5.71 6.03
C HIS A 282 -7.86 -7.07 6.59
N GLY A 283 -7.47 -8.16 5.92
CA GLY A 283 -7.70 -9.52 6.40
C GLY A 283 -7.06 -9.81 7.77
N ARG A 284 -5.88 -9.26 8.04
CA ARG A 284 -5.21 -9.40 9.34
C ARG A 284 -5.92 -8.64 10.45
N ILE A 285 -6.34 -7.40 10.18
CA ILE A 285 -7.11 -6.60 11.13
C ILE A 285 -8.46 -7.26 11.40
N LYS A 286 -9.16 -7.73 10.35
CA LYS A 286 -10.41 -8.49 10.49
C LYS A 286 -10.25 -9.72 11.38
N ASN A 287 -9.26 -10.56 11.09
CA ASN A 287 -9.01 -11.77 11.87
C ASN A 287 -8.72 -11.46 13.34
N PHE A 288 -7.96 -10.40 13.62
CA PHE A 288 -7.75 -9.95 14.99
C PHE A 288 -9.06 -9.52 15.65
N LEU A 289 -9.83 -8.63 15.01
CA LEU A 289 -11.03 -8.03 15.59
C LEU A 289 -12.15 -9.05 15.80
N LEU A 290 -12.36 -9.96 14.84
CA LEU A 290 -13.50 -10.87 14.83
C LEU A 290 -13.15 -12.21 15.49
N SER A 291 -12.14 -12.90 14.99
CA SER A 291 -11.85 -14.26 15.46
C SER A 291 -11.10 -14.25 16.79
N ASN A 292 -10.05 -13.47 16.92
CA ASN A 292 -9.18 -13.54 18.09
C ASN A 292 -9.71 -12.74 19.28
N SER A 293 -10.36 -11.59 19.04
CA SER A 293 -10.93 -10.79 20.15
C SER A 293 -12.10 -11.47 20.83
N MET A 294 -13.00 -12.11 20.06
CA MET A 294 -14.11 -12.87 20.65
C MET A 294 -13.63 -14.13 21.37
N ARG A 295 -12.65 -14.82 20.81
CA ARG A 295 -12.07 -16.02 21.41
C ARG A 295 -11.36 -15.71 22.73
N ILE A 296 -10.64 -14.59 22.82
CA ILE A 296 -9.94 -14.19 24.05
C ILE A 296 -10.91 -13.86 25.19
N VAL A 297 -12.04 -13.23 24.92
CA VAL A 297 -13.06 -12.94 25.94
C VAL A 297 -13.59 -14.24 26.54
N PHE A 298 -13.92 -15.22 25.70
CA PHE A 298 -14.38 -16.52 26.15
C PHE A 298 -13.29 -17.27 26.94
N SER A 299 -12.06 -17.28 26.42
CA SER A 299 -10.92 -17.92 27.10
C SER A 299 -10.63 -17.28 28.47
N LEU A 300 -10.80 -15.96 28.60
CA LEU A 300 -10.62 -15.27 29.87
C LEU A 300 -11.66 -15.72 30.90
N ILE A 301 -12.92 -15.78 30.52
CA ILE A 301 -14.02 -16.24 31.40
C ILE A 301 -13.72 -17.66 31.86
N ASN A 302 -13.43 -18.57 30.93
CA ASN A 302 -13.10 -19.96 31.25
C ASN A 302 -11.87 -20.06 32.15
N PHE A 303 -10.81 -19.31 31.86
CA PHE A 303 -9.60 -19.29 32.65
C PHE A 303 -9.89 -18.91 34.10
N VAL A 304 -10.63 -17.85 34.35
CA VAL A 304 -10.98 -17.37 35.70
C VAL A 304 -11.83 -18.41 36.43
N VAL A 305 -12.84 -18.96 35.76
CA VAL A 305 -13.75 -19.96 36.34
C VAL A 305 -12.99 -21.24 36.71
N PHE A 306 -12.21 -21.79 35.80
CA PHE A 306 -11.46 -23.02 36.07
C PHE A 306 -10.34 -22.79 37.10
N LEU A 307 -9.72 -21.59 37.12
CA LEU A 307 -8.75 -21.25 38.16
C LEU A 307 -9.40 -21.19 39.56
N ALA A 308 -10.62 -20.67 39.66
CA ALA A 308 -11.38 -20.64 40.90
C ALA A 308 -11.76 -22.08 41.35
N ILE A 309 -12.15 -22.95 40.43
CA ILE A 309 -12.43 -24.38 40.75
C ILE A 309 -11.14 -25.08 41.20
N LEU A 310 -10.01 -24.80 40.54
CA LEU A 310 -8.71 -25.37 40.92
C LEU A 310 -8.31 -24.93 42.34
N ALA A 311 -8.55 -23.67 42.69
CA ALA A 311 -8.33 -23.13 44.04
C ALA A 311 -9.20 -23.84 45.10
N TYR A 312 -10.47 -24.13 44.74
CA TYR A 312 -11.39 -24.87 45.63
C TYR A 312 -10.92 -26.30 45.92
N TYR A 313 -10.36 -26.98 44.90
CA TYR A 313 -9.83 -28.33 45.09
C TYR A 313 -8.52 -28.36 45.88
N ASN A 314 -7.54 -27.55 45.49
CA ASN A 314 -6.24 -27.50 46.17
C ASN A 314 -5.45 -26.23 45.81
N VAL A 315 -5.20 -25.37 46.80
CA VAL A 315 -4.47 -24.11 46.63
C VAL A 315 -3.02 -24.31 46.19
N LEU A 316 -2.36 -25.41 46.69
CA LEU A 316 -0.97 -25.73 46.31
C LEU A 316 -0.89 -26.07 44.81
N VAL A 317 -1.83 -26.88 44.33
CA VAL A 317 -1.92 -27.22 42.89
C VAL A 317 -2.15 -25.98 42.04
N MET A 318 -3.04 -25.08 42.47
CA MET A 318 -3.27 -23.81 41.81
C MET A 318 -1.97 -22.96 41.75
N THR A 319 -1.23 -22.88 42.83
CA THR A 319 0.01 -22.10 42.90
C THR A 319 1.06 -22.62 41.93
N ILE A 320 1.26 -23.95 41.88
CA ILE A 320 2.18 -24.59 40.92
C ILE A 320 1.75 -24.35 39.49
N PHE A 321 0.44 -24.45 39.23
CA PHE A 321 -0.11 -24.15 37.92
C PHE A 321 0.18 -22.68 37.47
N ILE A 322 -0.02 -21.71 38.38
CA ILE A 322 0.26 -20.29 38.08
C ILE A 322 1.76 -20.07 37.83
N ILE A 323 2.64 -20.65 38.65
CA ILE A 323 4.09 -20.49 38.46
C ILE A 323 4.54 -21.10 37.14
N GLY A 324 4.11 -22.33 36.82
CA GLY A 324 4.47 -23.00 35.57
C GLY A 324 4.00 -22.23 34.34
N ASN A 325 2.78 -21.72 34.37
CA ASN A 325 2.26 -20.91 33.26
C ASN A 325 2.91 -19.52 33.17
N THR A 326 3.31 -18.91 34.28
CA THR A 326 4.09 -17.68 34.26
C THR A 326 5.44 -17.91 33.58
N LEU A 327 6.15 -18.98 33.89
CA LEU A 327 7.40 -19.34 33.23
C LEU A 327 7.20 -19.60 31.74
N TYR A 328 6.10 -20.28 31.36
CA TYR A 328 5.72 -20.47 29.97
C TYR A 328 5.50 -19.14 29.22
N VAL A 329 4.74 -18.21 29.79
CA VAL A 329 4.50 -16.89 29.19
C VAL A 329 5.78 -16.06 29.05
N VAL A 330 6.64 -16.08 30.08
CA VAL A 330 7.96 -15.43 30.04
C VAL A 330 8.82 -16.02 28.93
N TRP A 331 8.86 -17.35 28.81
CA TRP A 331 9.56 -18.04 27.72
C TRP A 331 9.12 -17.55 26.34
N ILE A 332 7.82 -17.52 26.07
CA ILE A 332 7.29 -17.09 24.78
C ILE A 332 7.57 -15.62 24.49
N SER A 333 7.41 -14.76 25.51
CA SER A 333 7.65 -13.32 25.38
C SER A 333 9.06 -13.00 24.92
N PHE A 334 10.03 -13.84 25.28
CA PHE A 334 11.42 -13.70 24.84
C PHE A 334 11.58 -13.81 23.30
N PHE A 335 10.76 -14.65 22.64
CA PHE A 335 10.82 -14.84 21.20
C PHE A 335 10.03 -13.82 20.38
N MET A 336 9.12 -13.05 21.00
CA MET A 336 8.24 -12.11 20.28
C MET A 336 8.99 -11.06 19.46
N ARG A 337 10.13 -10.56 19.95
CA ARG A 337 10.97 -9.61 19.21
C ARG A 337 11.56 -10.22 17.93
N TYR A 338 12.14 -11.42 18.05
CA TYR A 338 12.73 -12.15 16.93
C TYR A 338 11.70 -12.47 15.85
N ARG A 339 10.52 -12.89 16.27
CA ARG A 339 9.42 -13.21 15.38
C ARG A 339 8.97 -11.99 14.58
N ARG A 340 8.82 -10.85 15.24
CA ARG A 340 8.50 -9.58 14.57
C ARG A 340 9.51 -9.22 13.48
N GLU A 341 10.79 -9.35 13.75
CA GLU A 341 11.83 -9.06 12.76
C GLU A 341 11.76 -9.99 11.53
N LEU A 342 11.48 -11.27 11.76
CA LEU A 342 11.33 -12.23 10.68
C LEU A 342 10.07 -11.99 9.85
N ASP A 343 8.96 -11.64 10.49
CA ASP A 343 7.70 -11.36 9.82
C ASP A 343 7.83 -10.14 8.90
N ILE A 344 8.52 -9.08 9.35
CA ILE A 344 8.78 -7.93 8.50
C ILE A 344 9.70 -8.30 7.32
N LYS A 345 10.76 -9.10 7.54
CA LYS A 345 11.65 -9.58 6.47
C LYS A 345 10.89 -10.42 5.44
N ARG A 346 10.05 -11.33 5.93
CA ARG A 346 9.20 -12.18 5.10
C ARG A 346 8.24 -11.36 4.26
N PHE A 347 7.61 -10.35 4.87
CA PHE A 347 6.68 -9.46 4.19
C PHE A 347 7.34 -8.72 3.02
N ASN A 348 8.48 -8.04 3.26
CA ASN A 348 9.19 -7.31 2.22
C ASN A 348 9.65 -8.21 1.07
N GLN A 349 10.11 -9.42 1.41
CA GLN A 349 10.55 -10.38 0.40
C GLN A 349 9.37 -10.98 -0.39
N SER A 350 8.20 -11.16 0.26
CA SER A 350 6.97 -11.62 -0.40
C SER A 350 6.41 -10.55 -1.35
N ALA A 351 6.52 -9.27 -1.00
CA ALA A 351 6.13 -8.18 -1.89
C ALA A 351 7.00 -8.14 -3.17
N GLN A 352 8.31 -8.34 -3.01
CA GLN A 352 9.23 -8.44 -4.16
C GLN A 352 8.92 -9.66 -5.04
N GLU A 353 8.59 -10.79 -4.43
CA GLU A 353 8.20 -12.01 -5.14
C GLU A 353 6.94 -11.79 -5.96
N GLN A 354 5.90 -11.21 -5.37
CA GLN A 354 4.65 -10.94 -6.05
C GLN A 354 4.82 -9.94 -7.20
N SER A 355 5.60 -8.87 -6.99
CA SER A 355 5.92 -7.91 -8.04
C SER A 355 6.67 -8.56 -9.19
N LYS A 356 7.64 -9.46 -8.89
CA LYS A 356 8.40 -10.17 -9.91
C LYS A 356 7.54 -11.16 -10.69
N MET A 357 6.59 -11.81 -10.02
CA MET A 357 5.63 -12.71 -10.67
C MET A 357 4.74 -11.95 -11.66
N ILE A 358 4.22 -10.79 -11.27
CA ILE A 358 3.44 -9.91 -12.15
C ILE A 358 4.27 -9.51 -13.38
N GLN A 359 5.52 -9.07 -13.19
CA GLN A 359 6.42 -8.71 -14.29
C GLN A 359 6.69 -9.88 -15.24
N LEU A 360 6.87 -11.10 -14.71
CA LEU A 360 7.06 -12.30 -15.54
C LEU A 360 5.84 -12.60 -16.40
N ILE A 361 4.63 -12.47 -15.86
CA ILE A 361 3.39 -12.76 -16.56
C ILE A 361 3.12 -11.68 -17.62
N GLN A 362 3.22 -10.41 -17.25
CA GLN A 362 2.96 -9.29 -18.17
C GLN A 362 4.02 -9.18 -19.26
N GLY A 363 5.28 -9.42 -18.94
CA GLY A 363 6.41 -9.36 -19.88
C GLY A 363 6.67 -10.65 -20.64
N MET A 364 5.74 -11.63 -20.66
CA MET A 364 5.98 -12.95 -21.26
C MET A 364 6.31 -12.88 -22.75
N GLN A 365 5.72 -11.96 -23.49
CA GLN A 365 6.01 -11.77 -24.91
C GLN A 365 7.47 -11.36 -25.12
N ASP A 366 7.95 -10.36 -24.38
CA ASP A 366 9.32 -9.89 -24.49
C ASP A 366 10.33 -10.95 -24.01
N ILE A 367 9.96 -11.69 -22.95
CA ILE A 367 10.76 -12.80 -22.45
C ILE A 367 10.96 -13.86 -23.55
N LYS A 368 9.88 -14.18 -24.28
CA LYS A 368 9.94 -15.12 -25.40
C LYS A 368 10.73 -14.59 -26.59
N LEU A 369 10.50 -13.33 -26.99
CA LEU A 369 11.21 -12.69 -28.08
C LEU A 369 12.72 -12.64 -27.86
N ASN A 370 13.16 -12.41 -26.61
CA ASN A 370 14.57 -12.31 -26.25
C ASN A 370 15.19 -13.62 -25.77
N ASN A 371 14.46 -14.75 -25.78
CA ASN A 371 14.92 -16.06 -25.28
C ASN A 371 15.54 -16.00 -23.88
N CYS A 372 14.97 -15.16 -22.99
CA CYS A 372 15.53 -14.92 -21.66
C CYS A 372 14.73 -15.59 -20.51
N GLU A 373 13.91 -16.63 -20.83
CA GLU A 373 13.06 -17.35 -19.87
C GLU A 373 13.86 -17.89 -18.69
N ARG A 374 15.01 -18.50 -18.99
CA ARG A 374 15.87 -19.07 -17.95
C ARG A 374 16.41 -18.02 -17.01
N GLN A 375 16.84 -16.87 -17.54
CA GLN A 375 17.39 -15.77 -16.74
C GLN A 375 16.31 -15.17 -15.85
N LYS A 376 15.12 -14.88 -16.40
CA LYS A 376 14.00 -14.29 -15.66
C LYS A 376 13.44 -15.23 -14.60
N ARG A 377 13.35 -16.53 -14.90
CA ARG A 377 12.99 -17.55 -13.91
C ARG A 377 14.00 -17.61 -12.77
N TRP A 378 15.30 -17.56 -13.06
CA TRP A 378 16.34 -17.57 -12.02
C TRP A 378 16.32 -16.32 -11.15
N GLU A 379 15.96 -15.15 -11.67
CA GLU A 379 15.75 -13.96 -10.87
C GLU A 379 14.65 -14.20 -9.82
N TRP A 380 13.53 -14.81 -10.20
CA TRP A 380 12.45 -15.18 -9.31
C TRP A 380 12.87 -16.28 -8.33
N GLU A 381 13.55 -17.34 -8.80
CA GLU A 381 14.06 -18.42 -7.95
C GLU A 381 14.99 -17.89 -6.84
N ARG A 382 15.85 -16.91 -7.13
CA ARG A 382 16.71 -16.26 -6.11
C ARG A 382 15.89 -15.57 -5.02
N ILE A 383 14.75 -15.01 -5.36
CA ILE A 383 13.81 -14.41 -4.39
C ILE A 383 13.18 -15.51 -3.54
N GLN A 384 12.74 -16.61 -4.16
CA GLN A 384 12.20 -17.79 -3.47
C GLN A 384 13.22 -18.42 -2.51
N VAL A 385 14.47 -18.53 -2.92
CA VAL A 385 15.56 -19.03 -2.04
C VAL A 385 15.74 -18.14 -0.80
N LYS A 386 15.62 -16.81 -0.97
CA LYS A 386 15.66 -15.88 0.18
C LYS A 386 14.46 -16.06 1.09
N LEU A 387 13.24 -16.18 0.53
CA LEU A 387 12.02 -16.47 1.28
C LEU A 387 12.13 -17.79 2.05
N PHE A 388 12.62 -18.84 1.39
CA PHE A 388 12.84 -20.13 2.00
C PHE A 388 13.83 -20.05 3.18
N LYS A 389 14.95 -19.33 3.03
CA LYS A 389 15.90 -19.12 4.13
C LYS A 389 15.28 -18.37 5.32
N ILE A 390 14.43 -17.39 5.04
CA ILE A 390 13.67 -16.68 6.09
C ILE A 390 12.68 -17.64 6.76
N GLY A 391 11.97 -18.45 5.96
CA GLY A 391 11.05 -19.48 6.43
C GLY A 391 11.72 -20.51 7.34
N LEU A 392 12.91 -21.02 6.94
CA LEU A 392 13.71 -21.94 7.76
C LEU A 392 14.13 -21.33 9.10
N LYS A 393 14.54 -20.05 9.10
CA LYS A 393 14.85 -19.35 10.37
C LYS A 393 13.61 -19.21 11.24
N GLY A 394 12.47 -18.89 10.65
CA GLY A 394 11.18 -18.82 11.35
C GLY A 394 10.76 -20.16 11.92
N LEU A 395 10.88 -21.25 11.15
CA LEU A 395 10.59 -22.62 11.59
C LEU A 395 11.49 -23.02 12.76
N ARG A 396 12.81 -22.78 12.66
CA ARG A 396 13.75 -23.09 13.74
C ARG A 396 13.39 -22.38 15.05
N ILE A 397 13.10 -21.09 14.98
CA ILE A 397 12.69 -20.30 16.16
C ILE A 397 11.36 -20.80 16.69
N GLY A 398 10.39 -21.09 15.80
CA GLY A 398 9.11 -21.66 16.18
C GLY A 398 9.24 -23.02 16.88
N GLN A 399 10.11 -23.90 16.39
CA GLN A 399 10.37 -25.21 17.01
C GLN A 399 11.01 -25.06 18.38
N ILE A 400 12.03 -24.20 18.54
CA ILE A 400 12.66 -23.96 19.86
C ILE A 400 11.63 -23.40 20.85
N GLN A 401 10.82 -22.42 20.40
CA GLN A 401 9.74 -21.83 21.20
C GLN A 401 8.74 -22.90 21.61
N GLN A 402 8.27 -23.75 20.69
CA GLN A 402 7.30 -24.79 20.93
C GLN A 402 7.84 -25.89 21.87
N SER A 403 9.09 -26.32 21.66
CA SER A 403 9.72 -27.31 22.52
C SER A 403 9.83 -26.85 23.98
N GLY A 404 10.27 -25.58 24.18
CA GLY A 404 10.31 -25.01 25.52
C GLY A 404 8.92 -24.85 26.13
N SER A 405 7.92 -24.47 25.34
CA SER A 405 6.52 -24.38 25.76
C SER A 405 5.98 -25.71 26.24
N VAL A 406 6.21 -26.78 25.47
CA VAL A 406 5.83 -28.14 25.82
C VAL A 406 6.57 -28.59 27.10
N PHE A 407 7.86 -28.29 27.22
CA PHE A 407 8.66 -28.62 28.41
C PHE A 407 8.05 -27.98 29.66
N PHE A 408 7.79 -26.69 29.70
CA PHE A 408 7.21 -26.02 30.88
C PHE A 408 5.80 -26.56 31.21
N THR A 409 4.96 -26.75 30.20
CA THR A 409 3.59 -27.26 30.39
C THR A 409 3.60 -28.69 30.92
N GLN A 410 4.37 -29.60 30.32
CA GLN A 410 4.41 -30.99 30.74
C GLN A 410 5.05 -31.17 32.11
N THR A 411 6.12 -30.40 32.40
CA THR A 411 6.74 -30.39 33.72
C THR A 411 5.75 -29.96 34.79
N THR A 412 5.00 -28.90 34.54
CA THR A 412 3.93 -28.43 35.44
C THR A 412 2.87 -29.52 35.67
N HIS A 413 2.41 -30.17 34.60
CA HIS A 413 1.41 -31.28 34.71
C HIS A 413 1.95 -32.44 35.54
N ILE A 414 3.22 -32.84 35.32
CA ILE A 414 3.84 -33.96 36.08
C ILE A 414 3.89 -33.63 37.58
N PHE A 415 4.30 -32.39 37.96
CA PHE A 415 4.30 -32.01 39.37
C PHE A 415 2.90 -31.99 39.97
N ILE A 416 1.92 -31.49 39.25
CA ILE A 416 0.53 -31.45 39.71
C ILE A 416 -0.02 -32.89 39.89
N TYR A 417 0.23 -33.78 38.93
CA TYR A 417 -0.19 -35.20 39.04
C TYR A 417 0.46 -35.90 40.22
N TYR A 418 1.75 -35.64 40.44
CA TYR A 418 2.44 -36.21 41.60
C TYR A 418 1.81 -35.74 42.93
N ILE A 419 1.54 -34.46 43.07
CA ILE A 419 0.93 -33.90 44.29
C ILE A 419 -0.51 -34.39 44.47
N ALA A 420 -1.30 -34.43 43.39
CA ALA A 420 -2.65 -34.96 43.45
C ALA A 420 -2.67 -36.43 43.84
N ALA A 421 -1.80 -37.26 43.26
CA ALA A 421 -1.66 -38.68 43.63
C ALA A 421 -1.22 -38.85 45.07
N LYS A 422 -0.24 -38.07 45.56
CA LYS A 422 0.18 -38.06 46.96
C LYS A 422 -0.98 -37.71 47.89
N SER A 423 -1.77 -36.68 47.58
CA SER A 423 -2.93 -36.25 48.34
C SER A 423 -4.03 -37.35 48.41
N VAL A 424 -4.17 -38.15 47.36
CA VAL A 424 -5.09 -39.30 47.35
C VAL A 424 -4.60 -40.39 48.27
N VAL A 425 -3.29 -40.71 48.27
CA VAL A 425 -2.69 -41.72 49.16
C VAL A 425 -2.79 -41.29 50.63
N GLU A 426 -2.61 -40.00 50.91
CA GLU A 426 -2.73 -39.40 52.25
C GLU A 426 -4.20 -39.25 52.70
N GLY A 427 -5.18 -39.59 51.86
CA GLY A 427 -6.61 -39.51 52.19
C GLY A 427 -7.21 -38.11 52.21
N SER A 428 -6.46 -37.08 51.82
CA SER A 428 -6.93 -35.70 51.76
C SER A 428 -7.73 -35.38 50.48
N MET A 429 -7.68 -36.24 49.45
CA MET A 429 -8.42 -36.17 48.20
C MET A 429 -9.00 -37.54 47.82
N THR A 430 -10.15 -37.51 47.10
CA THR A 430 -10.69 -38.73 46.49
C THR A 430 -10.06 -39.00 45.12
N LEU A 431 -10.15 -40.23 44.64
CA LEU A 431 -9.71 -40.59 43.30
C LEU A 431 -10.50 -39.82 42.22
N GLY A 432 -11.81 -39.60 42.45
CA GLY A 432 -12.66 -38.79 41.57
C GLY A 432 -12.24 -37.34 41.52
N MET A 433 -11.82 -36.75 42.67
CA MET A 433 -11.22 -35.41 42.68
C MET A 433 -9.95 -35.31 41.84
N MET A 434 -9.05 -36.30 41.90
CA MET A 434 -7.85 -36.34 41.08
C MET A 434 -8.19 -36.42 39.58
N MET A 435 -9.19 -37.18 39.18
CA MET A 435 -9.66 -37.26 37.78
C MET A 435 -10.26 -35.94 37.32
N SER A 436 -11.06 -35.27 38.17
CA SER A 436 -11.60 -33.93 37.90
C SER A 436 -10.49 -32.89 37.74
N LEU A 437 -9.46 -32.91 38.60
CA LEU A 437 -8.29 -32.04 38.46
C LEU A 437 -7.57 -32.24 37.14
N THR A 438 -7.38 -33.48 36.70
CA THR A 438 -6.77 -33.78 35.40
C THR A 438 -7.55 -33.15 34.24
N TYR A 439 -8.86 -33.24 34.29
CA TYR A 439 -9.73 -32.60 33.31
C TYR A 439 -9.60 -31.07 33.33
N ILE A 440 -9.66 -30.47 34.53
CA ILE A 440 -9.56 -29.00 34.70
C ILE A 440 -8.24 -28.47 34.16
N ILE A 441 -7.11 -29.11 34.45
CA ILE A 441 -5.78 -28.75 34.00
C ILE A 441 -5.72 -28.75 32.47
N GLY A 442 -6.32 -29.73 31.82
CA GLY A 442 -6.44 -29.78 30.37
C GLY A 442 -7.22 -28.58 29.81
N GLN A 443 -8.32 -28.21 30.46
CA GLN A 443 -9.16 -27.11 30.05
C GLN A 443 -8.51 -25.73 30.30
N VAL A 444 -7.78 -25.54 31.39
CA VAL A 444 -7.12 -24.26 31.73
C VAL A 444 -5.87 -24.00 30.85
N SER A 445 -5.26 -25.05 30.32
CA SER A 445 -4.07 -24.90 29.44
C SER A 445 -4.41 -24.31 28.09
N ALA A 446 -5.59 -24.58 27.54
CA ALA A 446 -6.03 -24.06 26.24
C ALA A 446 -6.13 -22.50 26.18
N PRO A 447 -6.76 -21.81 27.15
CA PRO A 447 -6.81 -20.36 27.22
C PRO A 447 -5.44 -19.67 27.13
N ILE A 448 -4.40 -20.27 27.69
CA ILE A 448 -3.06 -19.67 27.69
C ILE A 448 -2.49 -19.62 26.27
N GLY A 449 -2.70 -20.66 25.46
CA GLY A 449 -2.38 -20.65 24.03
C GLY A 449 -3.13 -19.56 23.28
N GLU A 450 -4.41 -19.35 23.61
CA GLU A 450 -5.24 -18.28 23.03
C GLU A 450 -4.74 -16.88 23.39
N PHE A 451 -4.29 -16.63 24.63
CA PHE A 451 -3.67 -15.36 25.02
C PHE A 451 -2.43 -15.03 24.19
N ILE A 452 -1.61 -16.03 23.90
CA ILE A 452 -0.41 -15.85 23.09
C ILE A 452 -0.77 -15.60 21.63
N GLY A 453 -1.70 -16.38 21.09
CA GLY A 453 -2.24 -16.17 19.74
C GLY A 453 -2.85 -14.77 19.60
N PHE A 454 -3.57 -14.29 20.61
CA PHE A 454 -4.12 -12.94 20.66
C PHE A 454 -3.00 -11.87 20.63
N ALA A 455 -1.97 -12.01 21.48
CA ALA A 455 -0.86 -11.07 21.51
C ALA A 455 -0.12 -11.00 20.17
N GLN A 456 0.07 -12.13 19.49
CA GLN A 456 0.66 -12.19 18.16
C GLN A 456 -0.23 -11.52 17.13
N SER A 457 -1.52 -11.86 17.09
CA SER A 457 -2.48 -11.27 16.16
C SER A 457 -2.69 -9.77 16.38
N PHE A 458 -2.63 -9.31 17.64
CA PHE A 458 -2.66 -7.89 17.97
C PHE A 458 -1.44 -7.16 17.39
N GLN A 459 -0.26 -7.76 17.50
CA GLN A 459 0.97 -7.19 16.93
C GLN A 459 0.88 -7.12 15.42
N ASP A 460 0.40 -8.18 14.74
CA ASP A 460 0.23 -8.20 13.29
C ASP A 460 -0.81 -7.19 12.82
N ALA A 461 -1.95 -7.11 13.51
CA ALA A 461 -2.99 -6.13 13.23
C ALA A 461 -2.52 -4.68 13.44
N LYS A 462 -1.69 -4.43 14.46
CA LYS A 462 -1.10 -3.11 14.69
C LYS A 462 -0.17 -2.69 13.55
N ILE A 463 0.67 -3.59 13.04
CA ILE A 463 1.55 -3.33 11.90
C ILE A 463 0.72 -3.05 10.64
N SER A 464 -0.31 -3.87 10.40
CA SER A 464 -1.23 -3.69 9.27
C SER A 464 -2.01 -2.36 9.37
N LEU A 465 -2.43 -1.96 10.57
CA LEU A 465 -3.07 -0.68 10.80
C LEU A 465 -2.13 0.51 10.53
N GLU A 466 -0.89 0.45 10.98
CA GLU A 466 0.12 1.48 10.70
C GLU A 466 0.29 1.70 9.18
N ARG A 467 0.23 0.61 8.38
CA ARG A 467 0.30 0.69 6.91
C ARG A 467 -0.97 1.22 6.27
N LEU A 468 -2.14 0.79 6.75
CA LEU A 468 -3.42 1.29 6.24
C LEU A 468 -3.63 2.75 6.58
N ASN A 469 -3.14 3.21 7.73
CA ASN A 469 -3.16 4.61 8.09
C ASN A 469 -2.35 5.48 7.11
N GLU A 470 -1.36 4.94 6.43
CA GLU A 470 -0.65 5.64 5.36
C GLU A 470 -1.59 6.06 4.21
N ILE A 471 -2.65 5.30 3.94
CA ILE A 471 -3.66 5.65 2.93
C ILE A 471 -4.76 6.50 3.55
N HIS A 472 -5.25 6.11 4.73
CA HIS A 472 -6.36 6.81 5.35
C HIS A 472 -6.02 8.22 5.87
N SER A 473 -4.75 8.50 6.16
CA SER A 473 -4.29 9.81 6.61
C SER A 473 -3.99 10.78 5.46
N GLN A 474 -3.96 10.31 4.22
CA GLN A 474 -3.81 11.20 3.08
C GLN A 474 -5.13 11.90 2.77
N ASP A 475 -5.02 13.16 2.35
CA ASP A 475 -6.17 13.94 1.93
C ASP A 475 -6.74 13.35 0.63
N ASP A 476 -8.06 13.39 0.51
CA ASP A 476 -8.74 12.99 -0.70
C ASP A 476 -8.52 14.06 -1.78
N GLU A 477 -8.52 13.67 -3.05
CA GLU A 477 -8.48 14.62 -4.17
C GLU A 477 -9.63 15.64 -4.09
N GLU A 478 -10.70 15.23 -3.46
CA GLU A 478 -11.95 15.97 -3.30
C GLU A 478 -12.07 16.65 -1.92
N THR A 479 -10.97 16.92 -1.25
CA THR A 479 -11.00 17.64 0.02
C THR A 479 -11.57 19.04 -0.22
N ASP A 480 -12.52 19.46 0.62
CA ASP A 480 -13.21 20.75 0.52
C ASP A 480 -14.06 20.99 -0.75
N ILE A 481 -14.64 19.92 -1.33
CA ILE A 481 -15.53 20.01 -2.52
C ILE A 481 -16.64 21.05 -2.36
N ASP A 482 -17.21 21.16 -1.16
CA ASP A 482 -18.30 22.10 -0.86
C ASP A 482 -17.86 23.58 -0.96
N LYS A 483 -16.57 23.85 -0.94
CA LYS A 483 -16.01 25.21 -1.10
C LYS A 483 -15.68 25.53 -2.56
N LYS A 484 -15.62 24.51 -3.42
CA LYS A 484 -15.27 24.67 -4.84
C LYS A 484 -16.50 24.98 -5.67
N LEU A 485 -16.30 25.69 -6.79
CA LEU A 485 -17.37 26.08 -7.70
C LEU A 485 -18.03 24.83 -8.32
N ALA A 486 -19.35 24.72 -8.10
CA ALA A 486 -20.17 23.64 -8.64
C ALA A 486 -20.67 23.89 -10.06
N VAL A 487 -20.33 25.00 -10.68
CA VAL A 487 -20.72 25.39 -12.04
C VAL A 487 -19.49 25.88 -12.77
N LEU A 488 -19.39 25.54 -14.06
CA LEU A 488 -18.30 26.04 -14.91
C LEU A 488 -18.39 27.57 -15.08
N PRO A 489 -17.25 28.25 -15.13
CA PRO A 489 -17.18 29.66 -15.49
C PRO A 489 -17.76 29.89 -16.88
N THR A 490 -18.33 31.06 -17.13
CA THR A 490 -18.92 31.47 -18.42
C THR A 490 -17.89 31.71 -19.53
N GLY A 491 -16.61 31.93 -19.17
CA GLY A 491 -15.50 32.05 -20.12
C GLY A 491 -14.92 30.66 -20.42
N HIS A 492 -14.85 30.31 -21.71
CA HIS A 492 -14.32 28.98 -22.15
C HIS A 492 -12.85 29.03 -22.58
N GLU A 493 -12.17 30.19 -22.39
CA GLU A 493 -10.74 30.33 -22.61
C GLU A 493 -9.95 29.74 -21.44
N ILE A 494 -8.75 29.17 -21.73
CA ILE A 494 -7.85 28.72 -20.70
C ILE A 494 -6.59 29.59 -20.71
N GLU A 495 -6.26 30.21 -19.59
CA GLU A 495 -5.07 31.02 -19.41
C GLU A 495 -4.09 30.33 -18.47
N ILE A 496 -2.87 30.11 -18.91
CA ILE A 496 -1.77 29.56 -18.17
C ILE A 496 -0.78 30.67 -17.86
N LYS A 497 -0.45 30.90 -16.57
CA LYS A 497 0.46 31.96 -16.12
C LYS A 497 1.65 31.36 -15.38
N ASP A 498 2.84 31.58 -15.90
CA ASP A 498 4.13 31.26 -15.29
C ASP A 498 4.20 29.83 -14.68
N LEU A 499 3.60 28.88 -15.40
CA LEU A 499 3.40 27.51 -14.97
C LEU A 499 4.72 26.76 -14.95
N SER A 500 5.11 26.28 -13.78
CA SER A 500 6.22 25.34 -13.61
C SER A 500 5.74 24.09 -12.89
N PHE A 501 6.24 22.94 -13.31
CA PHE A 501 5.80 21.67 -12.74
C PHE A 501 6.91 20.63 -12.70
N SER A 502 6.97 19.91 -11.57
CA SER A 502 7.79 18.73 -11.37
C SER A 502 6.95 17.56 -10.81
N TYR A 503 7.05 16.38 -11.40
CA TYR A 503 6.39 15.18 -10.88
C TYR A 503 6.85 14.78 -9.47
N ASN A 504 8.09 15.11 -9.16
CA ASN A 504 8.69 14.81 -7.86
C ASN A 504 8.61 15.99 -6.88
N GLY A 505 8.04 17.13 -7.29
CA GLY A 505 7.99 18.35 -6.48
C GLY A 505 9.34 19.05 -6.28
N SER A 506 10.42 18.53 -6.88
CA SER A 506 11.76 19.14 -6.78
C SER A 506 11.91 20.26 -7.79
N GLU A 507 12.36 21.42 -7.32
CA GLU A 507 12.64 22.60 -8.20
C GLU A 507 13.80 22.36 -9.18
N SER A 508 14.62 21.34 -8.94
CA SER A 508 15.76 21.01 -9.82
C SER A 508 15.39 20.16 -11.04
N GLU A 509 14.23 19.48 -11.01
CA GLU A 509 13.79 18.55 -12.07
C GLU A 509 12.42 18.98 -12.63
N LEU A 510 12.35 20.18 -13.17
CA LEU A 510 11.12 20.72 -13.75
C LEU A 510 10.84 20.08 -15.13
N ALA A 511 9.67 19.45 -15.24
CA ALA A 511 9.14 18.95 -16.51
C ALA A 511 8.56 20.08 -17.38
N LEU A 512 8.04 21.14 -16.74
CA LEU A 512 7.61 22.40 -17.37
C LEU A 512 8.27 23.56 -16.63
N LYS A 513 8.73 24.57 -17.37
CA LYS A 513 9.48 25.71 -16.87
C LYS A 513 8.86 27.01 -17.37
N ASN A 514 8.25 27.75 -16.46
CA ASN A 514 7.71 29.07 -16.69
C ASN A 514 6.85 29.20 -17.98
N VAL A 515 5.93 28.24 -18.16
CA VAL A 515 5.05 28.18 -19.33
C VAL A 515 3.91 29.16 -19.17
N SER A 516 3.79 30.13 -20.11
CA SER A 516 2.68 31.05 -20.18
C SER A 516 2.01 30.95 -21.55
N LEU A 517 0.70 30.64 -21.56
CA LEU A 517 -0.07 30.32 -22.74
C LEU A 517 -1.54 30.70 -22.57
N GLN A 518 -2.12 31.34 -23.60
CA GLN A 518 -3.55 31.51 -23.71
C GLN A 518 -4.11 30.57 -24.78
N ILE A 519 -5.06 29.73 -24.40
CA ILE A 519 -5.80 28.81 -25.28
C ILE A 519 -7.16 29.44 -25.55
N PRO A 520 -7.41 29.88 -26.78
CA PRO A 520 -8.63 30.62 -27.10
C PRO A 520 -9.86 29.70 -27.04
N ALA A 521 -10.97 30.25 -26.57
CA ALA A 521 -12.26 29.54 -26.52
C ALA A 521 -12.72 29.12 -27.92
N HIS A 522 -13.32 27.93 -27.98
CA HIS A 522 -13.92 27.37 -29.21
C HIS A 522 -12.96 27.27 -30.40
N LYS A 523 -11.67 27.09 -30.12
CA LYS A 523 -10.61 26.95 -31.13
C LYS A 523 -9.75 25.72 -30.85
N VAL A 524 -9.01 25.31 -31.90
CA VAL A 524 -8.08 24.20 -31.86
C VAL A 524 -6.66 24.73 -31.63
N THR A 525 -6.07 24.35 -30.50
CA THR A 525 -4.66 24.62 -30.18
C THR A 525 -3.84 23.33 -30.31
N ALA A 526 -2.85 23.31 -31.18
CA ALA A 526 -1.94 22.18 -31.35
C ALA A 526 -0.64 22.43 -30.59
N ILE A 527 -0.22 21.47 -29.80
CA ILE A 527 1.05 21.44 -29.06
C ILE A 527 2.01 20.50 -29.77
N VAL A 528 3.14 21.02 -30.26
CA VAL A 528 4.15 20.27 -31.00
C VAL A 528 5.51 20.38 -30.34
N GLY A 529 6.39 19.42 -30.59
CA GLY A 529 7.75 19.40 -30.06
C GLY A 529 8.32 17.99 -30.01
N GLU A 530 9.58 17.87 -29.67
CA GLU A 530 10.27 16.58 -29.55
C GLU A 530 9.65 15.71 -28.43
N SER A 531 9.94 14.39 -28.47
CA SER A 531 9.55 13.51 -27.39
C SER A 531 10.20 13.94 -26.08
N GLY A 532 9.43 13.96 -24.98
CA GLY A 532 9.93 14.38 -23.66
C GLY A 532 9.97 15.90 -23.43
N CYS A 533 9.52 16.75 -24.36
CA CYS A 533 9.50 18.22 -24.16
C CYS A 533 8.38 18.75 -23.23
N GLY A 534 7.51 17.88 -22.69
CA GLY A 534 6.49 18.26 -21.70
C GLY A 534 5.05 18.33 -22.22
N LYS A 535 4.72 17.93 -23.46
CA LYS A 535 3.36 17.98 -24.06
C LYS A 535 2.32 17.23 -23.21
N THR A 536 2.57 15.95 -22.96
CA THR A 536 1.69 15.10 -22.13
C THR A 536 1.54 15.64 -20.71
N THR A 537 2.60 16.21 -20.14
CA THR A 537 2.58 16.83 -18.82
C THR A 537 1.66 18.05 -18.79
N LEU A 538 1.75 18.91 -19.81
CA LEU A 538 0.87 20.07 -19.92
C LEU A 538 -0.60 19.66 -20.06
N ILE A 539 -0.90 18.65 -20.88
CA ILE A 539 -2.27 18.11 -21.01
C ILE A 539 -2.79 17.53 -19.69
N LYS A 540 -1.97 16.81 -18.93
CA LYS A 540 -2.35 16.27 -17.63
C LYS A 540 -2.67 17.36 -16.59
N LEU A 541 -1.93 18.47 -16.63
CA LEU A 541 -2.19 19.64 -15.78
C LEU A 541 -3.48 20.35 -16.18
N LEU A 542 -3.76 20.50 -17.48
CA LEU A 542 -5.01 21.05 -17.99
C LEU A 542 -6.23 20.19 -17.61
N GLN A 543 -6.05 18.89 -17.47
CA GLN A 543 -7.11 17.97 -17.00
C GLN A 543 -7.32 18.03 -15.46
N GLY A 544 -6.47 18.75 -14.72
CA GLY A 544 -6.55 18.87 -13.27
C GLY A 544 -6.11 17.58 -12.53
N PHE A 545 -5.27 16.74 -13.16
CA PHE A 545 -4.72 15.55 -12.49
C PHE A 545 -3.57 15.87 -11.53
N TYR A 546 -2.92 17.01 -11.73
CA TYR A 546 -1.82 17.49 -10.91
C TYR A 546 -1.99 18.99 -10.66
N GLU A 547 -1.51 19.43 -9.52
CA GLU A 547 -1.39 20.84 -9.20
C GLU A 547 -0.03 21.38 -9.68
N PRO A 548 0.04 22.60 -10.23
CA PRO A 548 1.30 23.23 -10.61
C PRO A 548 2.21 23.43 -9.39
N THR A 549 3.54 23.31 -9.58
CA THR A 549 4.52 23.65 -8.54
C THR A 549 4.57 25.18 -8.35
N HIS A 550 4.53 25.93 -9.45
CA HIS A 550 4.43 27.40 -9.48
C HIS A 550 3.50 27.82 -10.61
N GLY A 551 2.95 29.04 -10.47
CA GLY A 551 2.00 29.59 -11.44
C GLY A 551 0.58 29.06 -11.22
N CYS A 552 -0.32 29.34 -12.18
CA CYS A 552 -1.71 28.90 -12.12
C CYS A 552 -2.29 28.63 -13.52
N ILE A 553 -3.39 27.88 -13.55
CA ILE A 553 -4.21 27.65 -14.74
C ILE A 553 -5.58 28.22 -14.44
N LYS A 554 -6.07 29.12 -15.31
CA LYS A 554 -7.38 29.72 -15.19
C LYS A 554 -8.30 29.28 -16.32
N VAL A 555 -9.57 29.07 -16.00
CA VAL A 555 -10.65 28.84 -16.96
C VAL A 555 -11.58 30.09 -16.88
N GLY A 556 -11.58 30.88 -17.92
CA GLY A 556 -12.13 32.22 -17.82
C GLY A 556 -11.36 33.07 -16.79
N GLU A 557 -12.07 33.57 -15.76
CA GLU A 557 -11.46 34.35 -14.67
C GLU A 557 -11.12 33.48 -13.43
N THR A 558 -11.52 32.22 -13.42
CA THR A 558 -11.45 31.34 -12.24
C THR A 558 -10.24 30.43 -12.31
N ASP A 559 -9.53 30.25 -11.18
CA ASP A 559 -8.45 29.26 -11.08
C ASP A 559 -9.02 27.83 -11.18
N LEU A 560 -8.35 26.96 -11.92
CA LEU A 560 -8.76 25.58 -12.09
C LEU A 560 -8.81 24.83 -10.74
N SER A 561 -7.97 25.21 -9.80
CA SER A 561 -7.94 24.64 -8.45
C SER A 561 -9.22 24.94 -7.64
N ASP A 562 -9.92 26.03 -7.96
CA ASP A 562 -11.16 26.44 -7.30
C ASP A 562 -12.42 25.82 -7.95
N ILE A 563 -12.28 25.15 -9.09
CA ILE A 563 -13.38 24.47 -9.77
C ILE A 563 -13.51 23.05 -9.19
N ASN A 564 -14.75 22.61 -8.96
CA ASN A 564 -15.00 21.23 -8.53
C ASN A 564 -14.47 20.24 -9.59
N PRO A 565 -13.57 19.30 -9.22
CA PRO A 565 -12.98 18.34 -10.17
C PRO A 565 -14.01 17.52 -10.94
N HIS A 566 -15.16 17.18 -10.32
CA HIS A 566 -16.24 16.46 -11.00
C HIS A 566 -16.87 17.30 -12.11
N VAL A 567 -17.10 18.58 -11.84
CA VAL A 567 -17.68 19.52 -12.81
C VAL A 567 -16.71 19.71 -13.98
N TRP A 568 -15.42 19.94 -13.67
CA TRP A 568 -14.39 20.07 -14.69
C TRP A 568 -14.26 18.79 -15.53
N ARG A 569 -14.15 17.63 -14.89
CA ARG A 569 -14.07 16.36 -15.60
C ARG A 569 -15.33 16.02 -16.37
N ALA A 570 -16.52 16.41 -15.90
CA ALA A 570 -17.75 16.23 -16.66
C ALA A 570 -17.73 16.99 -17.98
N ALA A 571 -17.19 18.21 -17.97
CA ALA A 571 -17.08 19.07 -19.14
C ALA A 571 -15.88 18.75 -20.07
N THR A 572 -14.94 17.93 -19.61
CA THR A 572 -13.75 17.57 -20.37
C THR A 572 -13.86 16.17 -21.00
N GLY A 573 -13.41 16.00 -22.22
CA GLY A 573 -13.20 14.71 -22.88
C GLY A 573 -11.73 14.52 -23.22
N SER A 574 -11.22 13.32 -23.04
CA SER A 574 -9.79 13.09 -23.29
C SER A 574 -9.50 11.75 -23.93
N VAL A 575 -8.50 11.73 -24.82
CA VAL A 575 -7.85 10.54 -25.32
C VAL A 575 -6.37 10.68 -25.01
N MET A 576 -5.90 9.93 -24.02
CA MET A 576 -4.49 9.91 -23.62
C MET A 576 -3.75 8.76 -24.29
N GLN A 577 -2.45 8.87 -24.44
CA GLN A 577 -1.58 7.84 -25.02
C GLN A 577 -1.75 6.48 -24.33
N ASP A 578 -1.85 6.47 -22.99
CA ASP A 578 -1.95 5.28 -22.15
C ASP A 578 -3.39 5.00 -21.68
N SER A 579 -4.43 5.42 -22.43
CA SER A 579 -5.82 5.20 -22.04
C SER A 579 -6.17 3.71 -21.96
N PHE A 580 -6.97 3.34 -20.95
CA PHE A 580 -7.29 1.96 -20.62
C PHE A 580 -8.61 1.48 -21.25
N ILE A 581 -8.61 0.24 -21.75
CA ILE A 581 -9.82 -0.47 -22.17
C ILE A 581 -10.18 -1.49 -21.08
N PHE A 582 -11.41 -1.40 -20.57
CA PHE A 582 -11.91 -2.31 -19.56
C PHE A 582 -12.29 -3.65 -20.17
N SER A 583 -12.18 -4.73 -19.38
CA SER A 583 -12.69 -6.05 -19.76
C SER A 583 -14.22 -6.07 -19.65
N ASP A 584 -14.88 -5.54 -20.68
CA ASP A 584 -16.32 -5.34 -20.75
C ASP A 584 -16.79 -5.29 -22.22
N THR A 585 -18.09 -5.06 -22.46
CA THR A 585 -18.63 -4.88 -23.80
C THR A 585 -18.05 -3.64 -24.48
N ILE A 586 -18.10 -3.60 -25.82
CA ILE A 586 -17.73 -2.39 -26.57
C ILE A 586 -18.65 -1.24 -26.20
N ALA A 587 -19.97 -1.49 -26.02
CA ALA A 587 -20.92 -0.50 -25.54
C ALA A 587 -20.49 0.15 -24.23
N ASN A 588 -20.18 -0.64 -23.19
CA ASN A 588 -19.75 -0.15 -21.89
C ASN A 588 -18.38 0.53 -21.95
N ASN A 589 -17.50 0.13 -22.86
CA ASN A 589 -16.23 0.83 -23.08
C ASN A 589 -16.40 2.20 -23.75
N ILE A 590 -17.43 2.41 -24.56
CA ILE A 590 -17.78 3.71 -25.13
C ILE A 590 -18.52 4.57 -24.10
N ALA A 591 -19.53 4.01 -23.41
CA ALA A 591 -20.41 4.68 -22.48
C ALA A 591 -19.98 4.53 -21.00
N VAL A 592 -18.68 4.61 -20.70
CA VAL A 592 -18.09 4.34 -19.37
C VAL A 592 -18.70 5.19 -18.24
N ASN A 593 -19.26 6.34 -18.54
CA ASN A 593 -19.84 7.27 -17.57
C ASN A 593 -21.36 7.11 -17.36
N SER A 594 -21.97 6.08 -17.93
CA SER A 594 -23.42 5.84 -17.89
C SER A 594 -23.70 4.41 -17.45
N ASP A 595 -24.66 4.21 -16.53
CA ASP A 595 -25.09 2.87 -16.11
C ASP A 595 -25.79 2.13 -17.26
N GLU A 596 -26.51 2.86 -18.13
CA GLU A 596 -27.09 2.35 -19.37
C GLU A 596 -26.62 3.22 -20.55
N ALA A 597 -26.11 2.61 -21.58
CA ALA A 597 -25.65 3.30 -22.78
C ALA A 597 -26.85 3.83 -23.59
N ASP A 598 -26.87 5.13 -23.86
CA ASP A 598 -27.76 5.72 -24.85
C ASP A 598 -27.34 5.23 -26.23
N LYS A 599 -28.21 4.43 -26.87
CA LYS A 599 -27.90 3.73 -28.09
C LYS A 599 -27.63 4.68 -29.27
N ASP A 600 -28.45 5.70 -29.44
CA ASP A 600 -28.34 6.62 -30.57
C ASP A 600 -27.05 7.45 -30.46
N ARG A 601 -26.76 7.90 -29.27
CA ARG A 601 -25.55 8.66 -28.94
C ARG A 601 -24.29 7.80 -29.10
N MET A 602 -24.35 6.53 -28.68
CA MET A 602 -23.26 5.56 -28.81
C MET A 602 -22.98 5.23 -30.29
N GLU A 603 -24.03 4.95 -31.07
CA GLU A 603 -23.89 4.66 -32.49
C GLU A 603 -23.34 5.84 -33.29
N ASN A 604 -23.80 7.09 -32.96
CA ASN A 604 -23.22 8.29 -33.54
C ASN A 604 -21.74 8.47 -33.19
N ALA A 605 -21.37 8.29 -31.91
CA ALA A 605 -19.98 8.37 -31.49
C ALA A 605 -19.10 7.31 -32.17
N ALA A 606 -19.60 6.09 -32.28
CA ALA A 606 -18.94 5.00 -32.98
C ALA A 606 -18.77 5.28 -34.47
N HIS A 607 -19.77 5.86 -35.11
CA HIS A 607 -19.73 6.25 -36.53
C HIS A 607 -18.67 7.36 -36.74
N MET A 608 -18.65 8.39 -35.89
CA MET A 608 -17.68 9.46 -36.01
C MET A 608 -16.24 8.96 -35.82
N ALA A 609 -16.02 8.02 -34.91
CA ALA A 609 -14.74 7.37 -34.69
C ALA A 609 -14.46 6.20 -35.70
N ARG A 610 -15.37 5.93 -36.62
CA ARG A 610 -15.28 4.85 -37.65
C ARG A 610 -14.99 3.47 -37.07
N ILE A 611 -15.53 3.18 -35.89
CA ILE A 611 -15.46 1.83 -35.31
C ILE A 611 -16.70 0.99 -35.63
N ASP A 612 -17.80 1.63 -36.06
CA ASP A 612 -19.08 1.01 -36.38
C ASP A 612 -18.96 -0.08 -37.45
N ASP A 613 -18.16 0.14 -38.50
CA ASP A 613 -17.91 -0.85 -39.57
C ASP A 613 -17.31 -2.14 -39.00
N PHE A 614 -16.36 -2.01 -38.07
CA PHE A 614 -15.78 -3.17 -37.37
C PHE A 614 -16.80 -3.83 -36.46
N VAL A 615 -17.54 -3.06 -35.66
CA VAL A 615 -18.53 -3.59 -34.72
C VAL A 615 -19.62 -4.40 -35.48
N LYS A 616 -20.06 -3.95 -36.67
CA LYS A 616 -21.00 -4.67 -37.53
C LYS A 616 -20.48 -6.03 -38.01
N THR A 617 -19.17 -6.24 -38.07
CA THR A 617 -18.60 -7.55 -38.41
C THR A 617 -18.62 -8.56 -37.27
N LEU A 618 -18.87 -8.11 -36.04
CA LEU A 618 -18.87 -8.95 -34.86
C LEU A 618 -20.23 -9.60 -34.64
N PRO A 619 -20.30 -10.89 -34.26
CA PRO A 619 -21.56 -11.62 -34.09
C PRO A 619 -22.51 -10.96 -33.04
N LEU A 620 -21.98 -10.37 -32.00
CA LEU A 620 -22.74 -9.70 -30.93
C LEU A 620 -22.73 -8.17 -31.04
N GLY A 621 -22.16 -7.63 -32.14
CA GLY A 621 -22.06 -6.18 -32.31
C GLY A 621 -21.46 -5.46 -31.11
N TYR A 622 -22.13 -4.43 -30.61
CA TYR A 622 -21.70 -3.64 -29.44
C TYR A 622 -21.67 -4.43 -28.13
N GLU A 623 -22.43 -5.53 -28.03
CA GLU A 623 -22.42 -6.42 -26.85
C GLU A 623 -21.22 -7.37 -26.84
N THR A 624 -20.33 -7.26 -27.79
CA THR A 624 -19.11 -8.08 -27.82
C THR A 624 -18.19 -7.67 -26.70
N ILE A 625 -17.83 -8.61 -25.81
CA ILE A 625 -16.87 -8.42 -24.73
C ILE A 625 -15.47 -8.41 -25.30
N ILE A 626 -14.74 -7.35 -25.03
CA ILE A 626 -13.32 -7.23 -25.34
C ILE A 626 -12.49 -7.47 -24.08
N GLY A 627 -11.38 -8.22 -24.24
CA GLY A 627 -10.54 -8.58 -23.10
C GLY A 627 -9.78 -7.41 -22.49
N MET A 628 -9.16 -7.69 -21.37
CA MET A 628 -8.33 -6.73 -20.62
C MET A 628 -7.30 -6.08 -21.56
N GLU A 629 -7.13 -4.77 -21.46
CA GLU A 629 -6.27 -3.96 -22.34
C GLU A 629 -6.62 -4.05 -23.85
N GLY A 630 -7.88 -4.35 -24.19
CA GLY A 630 -8.34 -4.45 -25.57
C GLY A 630 -7.89 -5.74 -26.26
N LYS A 631 -7.64 -6.83 -25.54
CA LYS A 631 -7.43 -8.14 -26.17
C LYS A 631 -8.62 -8.52 -27.04
N GLY A 632 -8.35 -8.88 -28.29
CA GLY A 632 -9.37 -9.18 -29.29
C GLY A 632 -9.63 -8.02 -30.26
N VAL A 633 -9.02 -6.84 -30.06
CA VAL A 633 -9.07 -5.72 -31.00
C VAL A 633 -7.66 -5.25 -31.35
N SER A 634 -7.47 -4.74 -32.57
CA SER A 634 -6.19 -4.15 -32.97
C SER A 634 -5.92 -2.84 -32.26
N GLN A 635 -4.67 -2.38 -32.25
CA GLN A 635 -4.30 -1.10 -31.61
C GLN A 635 -5.07 0.09 -32.24
N GLY A 636 -5.27 0.10 -33.55
CA GLY A 636 -6.08 1.12 -34.22
C GLY A 636 -7.58 1.02 -33.86
N GLN A 637 -8.13 -0.19 -33.68
CA GLN A 637 -9.51 -0.37 -33.19
C GLN A 637 -9.64 0.10 -31.74
N ARG A 638 -8.67 -0.24 -30.89
CA ARG A 638 -8.60 0.25 -29.51
C ARG A 638 -8.65 1.79 -29.48
N GLN A 639 -7.84 2.43 -30.30
CA GLN A 639 -7.78 3.89 -30.35
C GLN A 639 -9.09 4.52 -30.83
N ARG A 640 -9.76 3.89 -31.82
CA ARG A 640 -11.09 4.33 -32.27
C ARG A 640 -12.17 4.17 -31.19
N ILE A 641 -12.14 3.12 -30.39
CA ILE A 641 -13.03 2.98 -29.21
C ILE A 641 -12.79 4.10 -28.21
N LEU A 642 -11.54 4.48 -27.94
CA LEU A 642 -11.20 5.57 -27.03
C LEU A 642 -11.64 6.94 -27.56
N ILE A 643 -11.54 7.16 -28.87
CA ILE A 643 -12.07 8.35 -29.55
C ILE A 643 -13.60 8.37 -29.42
N ALA A 644 -14.28 7.24 -29.70
CA ALA A 644 -15.73 7.13 -29.53
C ALA A 644 -16.18 7.42 -28.09
N ARG A 645 -15.44 6.95 -27.09
CA ARG A 645 -15.65 7.26 -25.66
C ARG A 645 -15.61 8.78 -25.40
N ALA A 646 -14.61 9.46 -25.93
CA ALA A 646 -14.47 10.91 -25.76
C ALA A 646 -15.60 11.68 -26.47
N ILE A 647 -16.03 11.25 -27.65
CA ILE A 647 -17.16 11.84 -28.42
C ILE A 647 -18.49 11.56 -27.68
N TYR A 648 -18.71 10.32 -27.21
CA TYR A 648 -19.92 9.97 -26.47
C TYR A 648 -20.16 10.87 -25.27
N LYS A 649 -19.12 11.29 -24.59
CA LYS A 649 -19.19 12.19 -23.43
C LYS A 649 -19.72 13.58 -23.79
N ASN A 650 -19.59 14.02 -25.05
CA ASN A 650 -20.00 15.33 -25.57
C ASN A 650 -19.43 16.52 -24.79
N PRO A 651 -18.11 16.61 -24.63
CA PRO A 651 -17.46 17.58 -23.76
C PRO A 651 -17.41 18.99 -24.38
N GLU A 652 -17.26 20.03 -23.54
CA GLU A 652 -16.98 21.42 -23.94
C GLU A 652 -15.48 21.62 -24.23
N TYR A 653 -14.63 20.90 -23.51
CA TYR A 653 -13.17 20.90 -23.67
C TYR A 653 -12.68 19.51 -24.07
N MET A 654 -11.81 19.46 -25.07
CA MET A 654 -11.28 18.19 -25.56
C MET A 654 -9.74 18.19 -25.53
N PHE A 655 -9.19 17.17 -24.89
CA PHE A 655 -7.74 16.98 -24.78
C PHE A 655 -7.31 15.69 -25.48
N LEU A 656 -6.45 15.82 -26.49
CA LEU A 656 -6.00 14.69 -27.30
C LEU A 656 -4.48 14.58 -27.23
N ASP A 657 -3.99 13.52 -26.62
CA ASP A 657 -2.55 13.24 -26.54
C ASP A 657 -2.20 12.08 -27.48
N GLU A 658 -1.61 12.41 -28.62
CA GLU A 658 -1.21 11.45 -29.66
C GLU A 658 -2.35 10.51 -30.10
N ALA A 659 -3.58 10.99 -30.14
CA ALA A 659 -4.81 10.19 -30.30
C ALA A 659 -4.93 9.48 -31.67
N THR A 660 -4.08 9.78 -32.66
CA THR A 660 -4.15 9.19 -34.00
C THR A 660 -2.92 8.38 -34.41
N ASN A 661 -1.92 8.24 -33.53
CA ASN A 661 -0.62 7.64 -33.88
C ASN A 661 -0.70 6.17 -34.37
N SER A 662 -1.66 5.39 -33.87
CA SER A 662 -1.84 3.98 -34.23
C SER A 662 -2.81 3.73 -35.39
N LEU A 663 -3.29 4.81 -36.03
CA LEU A 663 -4.22 4.71 -37.16
C LEU A 663 -3.48 4.64 -38.48
N ASP A 664 -4.02 3.87 -39.40
CA ASP A 664 -3.60 3.88 -40.82
C ASP A 664 -3.99 5.20 -41.48
N ALA A 665 -3.23 5.65 -42.45
CA ALA A 665 -3.37 6.97 -43.07
C ALA A 665 -4.77 7.26 -43.62
N THR A 666 -5.44 6.21 -44.19
CA THR A 666 -6.78 6.35 -44.76
C THR A 666 -7.86 6.56 -43.69
N ASN A 667 -7.81 5.80 -42.61
CA ASN A 667 -8.73 5.96 -41.49
C ASN A 667 -8.41 7.26 -40.68
N GLU A 668 -7.15 7.58 -40.52
CA GLU A 668 -6.75 8.83 -39.88
C GLU A 668 -7.35 10.04 -40.57
N ALA A 669 -7.19 10.18 -41.90
CA ALA A 669 -7.73 11.32 -42.65
C ALA A 669 -9.25 11.49 -42.45
N LYS A 670 -10.00 10.38 -42.55
CA LYS A 670 -11.47 10.39 -42.41
C LYS A 670 -11.92 10.66 -40.97
N ILE A 671 -11.22 10.11 -39.97
CA ILE A 671 -11.49 10.37 -38.55
C ILE A 671 -11.20 11.84 -38.24
N MET A 672 -10.09 12.40 -38.75
CA MET A 672 -9.76 13.81 -38.57
C MET A 672 -10.81 14.72 -39.19
N GLU A 673 -11.35 14.41 -40.37
CA GLU A 673 -12.46 15.14 -40.98
C GLU A 673 -13.71 15.14 -40.10
N ASN A 674 -14.08 13.97 -39.56
CA ASN A 674 -15.20 13.85 -38.62
C ASN A 674 -14.95 14.63 -37.31
N LEU A 675 -13.73 14.54 -36.79
CA LEU A 675 -13.33 15.24 -35.58
C LEU A 675 -13.30 16.78 -35.77
N GLN A 676 -12.90 17.28 -36.94
CA GLN A 676 -12.96 18.73 -37.24
C GLN A 676 -14.38 19.26 -37.10
N ARG A 677 -15.39 18.54 -37.63
CA ARG A 677 -16.80 18.89 -37.43
C ARG A 677 -17.23 18.81 -35.97
N PHE A 678 -16.68 17.84 -35.25
CA PHE A 678 -16.95 17.70 -33.80
C PHE A 678 -16.31 18.79 -32.96
N TYR A 679 -15.19 19.38 -33.41
CA TYR A 679 -14.50 20.47 -32.71
C TYR A 679 -15.23 21.80 -32.80
N GLU A 680 -16.16 21.96 -33.72
CA GLU A 680 -16.93 23.20 -33.86
C GLU A 680 -17.65 23.55 -32.54
N GLY A 681 -17.41 24.76 -32.04
CA GLY A 681 -17.97 25.21 -30.78
C GLY A 681 -17.32 24.64 -29.51
N ARG A 682 -16.19 23.94 -29.62
CA ARG A 682 -15.46 23.37 -28.48
C ARG A 682 -14.03 23.90 -28.38
N THR A 683 -13.51 23.99 -27.17
CA THR A 683 -12.09 24.29 -26.93
C THR A 683 -11.28 23.01 -26.99
N VAL A 684 -10.36 22.91 -27.93
CA VAL A 684 -9.63 21.67 -28.21
C VAL A 684 -8.13 21.88 -28.09
N VAL A 685 -7.46 20.97 -27.36
CA VAL A 685 -6.00 20.94 -27.25
C VAL A 685 -5.50 19.59 -27.74
N ILE A 686 -4.62 19.62 -28.74
CA ILE A 686 -4.10 18.42 -29.40
C ILE A 686 -2.57 18.39 -29.27
N SER A 687 -2.03 17.33 -28.65
CA SER A 687 -0.60 17.01 -28.79
C SER A 687 -0.44 16.11 -30.00
N ALA A 688 0.35 16.56 -30.96
CA ALA A 688 0.54 15.80 -32.20
C ALA A 688 2.01 15.81 -32.68
N HIS A 689 2.37 14.67 -33.26
CA HIS A 689 3.65 14.50 -33.95
C HIS A 689 3.50 14.53 -35.49
N ARG A 690 2.26 14.52 -36.03
CA ARG A 690 2.00 14.46 -37.47
C ARG A 690 1.53 15.82 -38.00
N LEU A 691 2.10 16.22 -39.10
CA LEU A 691 1.79 17.50 -39.76
C LEU A 691 0.32 17.60 -40.19
N SER A 692 -0.29 16.47 -40.63
CA SER A 692 -1.71 16.40 -41.00
C SER A 692 -2.66 16.84 -39.89
N THR A 693 -2.31 16.56 -38.65
CA THR A 693 -3.11 16.90 -37.46
C THR A 693 -2.93 18.37 -37.05
N VAL A 694 -1.74 18.94 -37.28
CA VAL A 694 -1.36 20.25 -36.76
C VAL A 694 -1.67 21.39 -37.74
N ARG A 695 -1.64 21.13 -39.05
CA ARG A 695 -1.75 22.13 -40.13
C ARG A 695 -3.01 23.00 -40.03
N ASN A 696 -4.13 22.39 -39.64
CA ASN A 696 -5.44 23.06 -39.58
C ASN A 696 -5.77 23.64 -38.22
N ALA A 697 -4.84 23.64 -37.27
CA ALA A 697 -5.04 24.23 -35.96
C ALA A 697 -5.05 25.76 -36.02
N ASP A 698 -5.97 26.41 -35.29
CA ASP A 698 -6.04 27.87 -35.17
C ASP A 698 -4.79 28.44 -34.52
N GLN A 699 -4.21 27.71 -33.61
CA GLN A 699 -2.99 28.04 -32.87
C GLN A 699 -2.06 26.84 -32.79
N ILE A 700 -0.78 27.07 -33.04
CA ILE A 700 0.28 26.10 -32.87
C ILE A 700 1.26 26.64 -31.82
N VAL A 701 1.58 25.79 -30.84
CA VAL A 701 2.52 26.05 -29.74
C VAL A 701 3.66 25.04 -29.83
N VAL A 702 4.87 25.54 -29.99
CA VAL A 702 6.08 24.72 -30.07
C VAL A 702 6.76 24.66 -28.73
N MET A 703 6.92 23.48 -28.20
CA MET A 703 7.59 23.21 -26.91
C MET A 703 8.96 22.60 -27.12
N ASN A 704 9.93 23.05 -26.33
CA ASN A 704 11.28 22.46 -26.26
C ASN A 704 11.82 22.52 -24.82
N GLY A 705 12.29 21.39 -24.28
CA GLY A 705 12.92 21.33 -22.96
C GLY A 705 12.06 21.84 -21.78
N GLY A 706 10.72 21.75 -21.90
CA GLY A 706 9.77 22.22 -20.89
C GLY A 706 9.30 23.68 -21.05
N GLU A 707 9.74 24.36 -22.08
CA GLU A 707 9.42 25.79 -22.35
C GLU A 707 8.68 25.95 -23.69
N ILE A 708 7.90 27.03 -23.85
CA ILE A 708 7.32 27.42 -25.12
C ILE A 708 8.34 28.27 -25.87
N VAL A 709 8.74 27.82 -27.07
CA VAL A 709 9.75 28.51 -27.89
C VAL A 709 9.14 29.29 -29.05
N GLU A 710 8.01 28.83 -29.61
CA GLU A 710 7.32 29.51 -30.71
C GLU A 710 5.81 29.37 -30.55
N ARG A 711 5.09 30.39 -31.06
CA ARG A 711 3.63 30.42 -31.10
C ARG A 711 3.17 31.12 -32.38
N GLY A 712 2.15 30.58 -33.04
CA GLY A 712 1.58 31.14 -34.26
C GLY A 712 0.59 30.19 -34.91
N ASN A 713 0.28 30.38 -36.19
CA ASN A 713 -0.40 29.43 -37.05
C ASN A 713 0.61 28.80 -38.03
N HIS A 714 0.17 27.81 -38.81
CA HIS A 714 1.03 27.07 -39.72
C HIS A 714 1.81 28.02 -40.66
N GLU A 715 1.15 28.97 -41.29
CA GLU A 715 1.75 29.90 -42.28
C GLU A 715 2.82 30.78 -41.63
N THR A 716 2.49 31.44 -40.51
CA THR A 716 3.42 32.31 -39.79
C THR A 716 4.64 31.60 -39.25
N LEU A 717 4.49 30.35 -38.80
CA LEU A 717 5.60 29.59 -38.26
C LEU A 717 6.51 29.00 -39.35
N ILE A 718 5.96 28.66 -40.52
CA ILE A 718 6.76 28.27 -41.71
C ILE A 718 7.60 29.45 -42.20
N GLU A 719 7.00 30.68 -42.28
CA GLU A 719 7.71 31.88 -42.69
C GLU A 719 8.84 32.26 -41.77
N LYS A 720 8.68 32.06 -40.45
CA LYS A 720 9.72 32.31 -39.43
C LYS A 720 10.95 31.41 -39.56
N ARG A 721 10.83 30.26 -40.24
CA ARG A 721 11.90 29.27 -40.42
C ARG A 721 12.59 28.84 -39.09
N GLY A 722 11.83 28.80 -38.00
CA GLY A 722 12.32 28.43 -36.70
C GLY A 722 12.21 26.94 -36.42
N ARG A 723 12.05 26.56 -35.15
CA ARG A 723 12.00 25.16 -34.70
C ARG A 723 10.81 24.39 -35.30
N TYR A 724 9.65 25.06 -35.49
CA TYR A 724 8.51 24.49 -36.18
C TYR A 724 8.85 24.08 -37.61
N TYR A 725 9.51 24.94 -38.35
CA TYR A 725 9.94 24.67 -39.72
C TYR A 725 10.89 23.46 -39.78
N GLU A 726 11.81 23.32 -38.82
CA GLU A 726 12.71 22.15 -38.75
C GLU A 726 11.93 20.86 -38.51
N LEU A 727 10.95 20.86 -37.61
CA LEU A 727 10.10 19.69 -37.33
C LEU A 727 9.28 19.27 -38.56
N VAL A 728 8.71 20.24 -39.27
CA VAL A 728 7.92 20.01 -40.50
C VAL A 728 8.80 19.53 -41.65
N LYS A 729 9.97 20.13 -41.84
CA LYS A 729 10.92 19.75 -42.88
C LYS A 729 11.39 18.32 -42.72
N ASN A 730 11.71 17.90 -41.51
CA ASN A 730 12.12 16.53 -41.25
C ASN A 730 10.99 15.50 -41.54
N GLN A 731 9.71 15.90 -41.40
CA GLN A 731 8.58 15.03 -41.74
C GLN A 731 8.32 14.98 -43.25
N ILE A 732 8.51 16.07 -43.97
CA ILE A 732 8.33 16.09 -45.42
C ILE A 732 9.46 15.33 -46.12
N ASN A 733 10.70 15.46 -45.69
CA ASN A 733 11.83 14.70 -46.26
C ASN A 733 11.70 13.18 -46.09
N ILE A 734 11.01 12.72 -45.05
CA ILE A 734 10.71 11.27 -44.83
C ILE A 734 9.62 10.76 -45.80
N ILE A 735 8.79 11.66 -46.35
CA ILE A 735 7.72 11.31 -47.30
C ILE A 735 8.24 11.31 -48.74
N GLU A 736 9.34 12.03 -49.04
CA GLU A 736 9.95 12.11 -50.37
C GLU A 736 11.06 11.02 -50.58
N GLU A 737 11.55 10.30 -49.58
CA GLU A 737 12.33 9.08 -49.67
C GLU A 737 11.43 7.83 -49.62
#